data_dcffc5f08c8c7d40fb38b3e4d27e6ecd
#
_entry.id   dcffc5f08c8c7d40fb38b3e4d27e6ecd
#
_cell.length_a   1.000
_cell.length_b   1.000
_cell.length_c   1.000
_cell.angle_alpha   90.00
_cell.angle_beta   90.00
_cell.angle_gamma   90.00
#
_symmetry.space_group_name_H-M   'P 1'
#
loop_
_entity.id
_entity.type
_entity.pdbx_description
1 polymer ?
#
loop_
_entity_poly.entity_id
_entity_poly.type
_entity_poly.pdbx_seq_one_letter_code
_entity_poly.pdbx_strand_id
1 'polypeptide(L)'
;MLNKVMSIRHFFYLSIRKDFKYHCILLFITLLYHSKVSAQLDYKPVSGVLTGNPIALSPDPLSNMKWAHPKATDDLEYYHLKPISFFTKTAQSFDRTAFSSRNEIIVNGKGDLRFDFGRVSAGWLEFDSDDLADSVQMSISEYNEPAIVNRGPDHKFKTAAVTKDGHTYRIKLNKEYYEGVRFGWIHVLNHNKQWHIKNLRLVCQIKPTNYLGSFSCSDTELTKIWYTGAYTVKLNLLKDYFGAILMDRSDRHSWTGDAFPAQAASMVAFGNYDFVKKNLHNTSTLSNDIASYALYWVLSLVDYVNYTGDTAMAQQYVANASKKLDLAYVQFAKNPKIAFYGWDERLGGGFENPNQEAQNAYSMLSIRAWQEFGKLIQTMGDNRVSEKYLGYANEKIGFARNEGSWLQTFGLHAASDAINTTLTTGDENQKLYNNNFMDRVNRVSYSSFNEYFMIAAMARAHHWDDALSAIHDTWGGQIRYGGTTFFEVYRPQWNDILGKNDAPVNNQAGYTSFTHPWSSGVVKWLSEEILGIKPSKPGFAAFTVIPHLGRSLSNVHGTLPTVKGSISAHFDKRTGISKLIVPKGTLAEKVALPLGKNKPASLKINGKIQWSNTTDVKTDVSLEATENEDYLVVHNLKPGTYNFEVKYKERLQLSPPKELPWTYQVKTIQQDSVTGGKWKGKYGAEGSILFNAVKAGVNLRNMPSYLDTVILSRFKDVHLNTAQPDYKLLHDDVHASDFGAIQTKDDYICEQSMTVDIPVKDNKPHRITLYFLDQDNAGRRSAIEIFDLKTKNLIAPMAYIKNYTQGKYVSFDIKGPVRLRINQVRGINVSLSGVFFDQVK
;
A
#
# COMPACT_ATOMS: atom_id res chain seq x y z
N MET A 1 62.55 -29.30 -39.07
CA MET A 1 62.02 -29.15 -37.70
C MET A 1 60.95 -28.00 -37.58
N LEU A 2 60.86 -27.10 -38.55
CA LEU A 2 59.86 -25.96 -38.47
C LEU A 2 58.43 -26.33 -38.90
N ASN A 3 58.24 -27.37 -39.72
CA ASN A 3 56.87 -27.72 -40.19
C ASN A 3 56.03 -28.58 -39.23
N LYS A 4 56.62 -29.09 -38.11
CA LYS A 4 55.84 -29.82 -37.08
C LYS A 4 55.30 -28.91 -35.98
N VAL A 5 55.83 -27.71 -35.78
CA VAL A 5 55.37 -26.75 -34.75
C VAL A 5 54.13 -25.98 -35.19
N MET A 6 54.00 -25.77 -36.51
CA MET A 6 52.77 -25.10 -37.04
C MET A 6 51.53 -25.97 -37.00
N SER A 7 51.66 -27.30 -37.11
CA SER A 7 50.53 -28.24 -37.06
C SER A 7 49.91 -28.34 -35.64
N ILE A 8 50.77 -28.26 -34.60
CA ILE A 8 50.28 -28.36 -33.20
C ILE A 8 49.58 -27.07 -32.72
N ARG A 9 50.09 -25.91 -33.19
CA ARG A 9 49.38 -24.63 -32.85
C ARG A 9 48.01 -24.51 -33.53
N HIS A 10 47.82 -25.02 -34.71
CA HIS A 10 46.52 -24.96 -35.41
C HIS A 10 45.50 -25.92 -34.81
N PHE A 11 45.95 -27.06 -34.31
CA PHE A 11 45.07 -28.04 -33.63
C PHE A 11 44.61 -27.57 -32.26
N PHE A 12 45.53 -26.94 -31.50
CA PHE A 12 45.16 -26.34 -30.21
C PHE A 12 44.23 -25.14 -30.35
N TYR A 13 44.40 -24.33 -31.40
CA TYR A 13 43.52 -23.16 -31.62
C TYR A 13 42.10 -23.54 -32.10
N LEU A 14 41.95 -24.63 -32.81
CA LEU A 14 40.66 -25.16 -33.24
C LEU A 14 39.94 -25.93 -32.14
N SER A 15 40.67 -26.60 -31.24
CA SER A 15 40.12 -27.26 -30.07
C SER A 15 39.57 -26.23 -29.06
N ILE A 16 40.33 -25.20 -28.73
CA ILE A 16 39.92 -24.14 -27.80
C ILE A 16 38.73 -23.35 -28.35
N ARG A 17 38.61 -23.11 -29.66
CA ARG A 17 37.46 -22.44 -30.27
C ARG A 17 36.19 -23.33 -30.27
N LYS A 18 36.31 -24.64 -30.37
CA LYS A 18 35.14 -25.54 -30.30
C LYS A 18 34.63 -25.63 -28.87
N ASP A 19 35.52 -25.79 -27.89
CA ASP A 19 35.10 -25.88 -26.49
C ASP A 19 34.56 -24.56 -25.97
N PHE A 20 35.13 -23.43 -26.42
CA PHE A 20 34.58 -22.11 -26.05
C PHE A 20 33.20 -21.85 -26.66
N LYS A 21 32.93 -22.27 -27.89
CA LYS A 21 31.59 -22.19 -28.47
C LYS A 21 30.57 -23.08 -27.73
N TYR A 22 30.93 -24.28 -27.34
CA TYR A 22 30.04 -25.16 -26.56
C TYR A 22 29.84 -24.65 -25.16
N HIS A 23 30.84 -24.11 -24.50
CA HIS A 23 30.66 -23.48 -23.18
C HIS A 23 29.83 -22.21 -23.25
N CYS A 24 30.00 -21.36 -24.25
CA CYS A 24 29.11 -20.19 -24.46
C CYS A 24 27.71 -20.59 -24.84
N ILE A 25 27.51 -21.66 -25.64
CA ILE A 25 26.19 -22.18 -25.97
C ILE A 25 25.54 -22.82 -24.74
N LEU A 26 26.28 -23.58 -23.93
CA LEU A 26 25.78 -24.14 -22.66
C LEU A 26 25.47 -23.03 -21.65
N LEU A 27 26.33 -22.00 -21.52
CA LEU A 27 26.06 -20.86 -20.66
C LEU A 27 24.86 -20.04 -21.14
N PHE A 28 24.68 -19.89 -22.45
CA PHE A 28 23.51 -19.22 -23.02
C PHE A 28 22.21 -20.04 -22.85
N ILE A 29 22.30 -21.35 -23.00
CA ILE A 29 21.19 -22.27 -22.76
C ILE A 29 20.87 -22.34 -21.27
N THR A 30 21.86 -22.36 -20.38
CA THR A 30 21.61 -22.29 -18.92
C THR A 30 21.07 -20.94 -18.48
N LEU A 31 21.56 -19.82 -19.04
CA LEU A 31 20.99 -18.49 -18.79
C LEU A 31 19.57 -18.34 -19.35
N LEU A 32 19.29 -18.91 -20.53
CA LEU A 32 17.93 -18.94 -21.08
C LEU A 32 16.99 -19.88 -20.30
N TYR A 33 17.54 -20.99 -19.77
CA TYR A 33 16.76 -21.88 -18.89
C TYR A 33 16.51 -21.26 -17.52
N HIS A 34 17.50 -20.60 -16.92
CA HIS A 34 17.30 -19.90 -15.65
C HIS A 34 16.38 -18.68 -15.80
N SER A 35 16.47 -17.94 -16.91
CA SER A 35 15.54 -16.84 -17.17
C SER A 35 14.11 -17.34 -17.47
N LYS A 36 13.97 -18.50 -18.12
CA LYS A 36 12.63 -19.10 -18.34
C LYS A 36 12.03 -19.70 -17.08
N VAL A 37 12.83 -20.27 -16.17
CA VAL A 37 12.34 -20.85 -14.92
C VAL A 37 11.95 -19.73 -13.93
N SER A 38 12.73 -18.63 -13.84
CA SER A 38 12.32 -17.49 -13.01
C SER A 38 11.13 -16.75 -13.58
N ALA A 39 11.00 -16.64 -14.90
CA ALA A 39 9.86 -16.03 -15.57
C ALA A 39 8.55 -16.84 -15.43
N GLN A 40 8.65 -18.13 -15.13
CA GLN A 40 7.47 -18.98 -14.92
C GLN A 40 6.91 -18.89 -13.49
N LEU A 41 7.69 -18.38 -12.54
CA LEU A 41 7.34 -18.26 -11.14
C LEU A 41 7.00 -16.81 -10.75
N ASP A 42 7.43 -15.83 -11.54
CA ASP A 42 7.04 -14.45 -11.37
C ASP A 42 5.68 -14.18 -12.00
N TYR A 43 4.96 -13.27 -11.37
CA TYR A 43 3.72 -12.75 -11.92
C TYR A 43 3.98 -12.17 -13.31
N LYS A 44 3.47 -12.82 -14.36
CA LYS A 44 3.84 -12.56 -15.76
C LYS A 44 3.73 -11.11 -16.23
N PRO A 45 2.67 -10.32 -15.88
CA PRO A 45 2.65 -8.92 -16.27
C PRO A 45 3.84 -8.13 -15.75
N VAL A 46 4.24 -8.39 -14.52
CA VAL A 46 5.39 -7.72 -13.90
C VAL A 46 6.70 -8.15 -14.56
N SER A 47 6.89 -9.44 -14.81
CA SER A 47 8.09 -9.93 -15.48
C SER A 47 8.16 -9.50 -16.95
N GLY A 48 7.04 -9.47 -17.66
CA GLY A 48 6.95 -8.96 -19.02
C GLY A 48 7.36 -7.49 -19.13
N VAL A 49 6.99 -6.69 -18.15
CA VAL A 49 7.38 -5.27 -18.07
C VAL A 49 8.86 -5.12 -17.74
N LEU A 50 9.38 -5.90 -16.80
CA LEU A 50 10.81 -5.89 -16.44
C LEU A 50 11.72 -6.30 -17.58
N THR A 51 11.22 -7.07 -18.54
CA THR A 51 11.95 -7.46 -19.76
C THR A 51 11.85 -6.44 -20.90
N GLY A 52 11.14 -5.33 -20.69
CA GLY A 52 10.98 -4.28 -21.71
C GLY A 52 10.05 -4.65 -22.86
N ASN A 53 9.41 -5.82 -22.81
CA ASN A 53 8.36 -6.15 -23.75
C ASN A 53 7.09 -5.39 -23.36
N PRO A 54 6.41 -4.72 -24.31
CA PRO A 54 5.02 -4.34 -24.07
C PRO A 54 4.33 -5.63 -23.62
N ILE A 55 3.58 -5.55 -22.51
CA ILE A 55 2.87 -6.71 -22.03
C ILE A 55 1.93 -7.13 -23.13
N ALA A 56 2.36 -8.13 -23.88
CA ALA A 56 1.38 -8.93 -24.56
C ALA A 56 0.41 -9.36 -23.47
N LEU A 57 -0.80 -8.83 -23.51
CA LEU A 57 -1.90 -9.27 -22.70
C LEU A 57 -2.00 -10.77 -22.91
N SER A 58 -1.17 -11.51 -22.18
CA SER A 58 -1.40 -12.95 -22.19
C SER A 58 -2.75 -13.09 -21.51
N PRO A 59 -3.67 -13.83 -22.10
CA PRO A 59 -4.87 -14.25 -21.41
C PRO A 59 -4.43 -14.73 -20.03
N ASP A 60 -5.18 -14.40 -19.00
CA ASP A 60 -4.91 -14.89 -17.67
C ASP A 60 -4.62 -16.39 -17.79
N PRO A 61 -3.37 -16.82 -17.51
CA PRO A 61 -3.00 -18.23 -17.70
C PRO A 61 -3.84 -19.16 -16.84
N LEU A 62 -4.69 -18.59 -16.00
CA LEU A 62 -5.50 -19.24 -15.01
C LEU A 62 -6.98 -19.21 -15.38
N SER A 63 -7.34 -18.49 -16.43
CA SER A 63 -8.73 -18.33 -16.89
C SER A 63 -9.38 -19.63 -17.36
N ASN A 64 -8.59 -20.63 -17.73
CA ASN A 64 -9.08 -21.94 -18.23
C ASN A 64 -9.19 -23.01 -17.14
N MET A 65 -8.82 -22.71 -15.90
CA MET A 65 -8.90 -23.68 -14.81
C MET A 65 -10.30 -23.69 -14.19
N LYS A 66 -10.90 -24.87 -14.17
CA LYS A 66 -12.22 -25.07 -13.57
C LYS A 66 -12.11 -25.51 -12.13
N TRP A 67 -13.16 -25.30 -11.36
CA TRP A 67 -13.23 -25.72 -9.97
C TRP A 67 -13.14 -27.24 -9.82
N ALA A 68 -12.29 -27.73 -8.91
CA ALA A 68 -12.27 -29.10 -8.44
C ALA A 68 -13.39 -29.41 -7.40
N HIS A 69 -13.99 -28.35 -6.86
CA HIS A 69 -15.05 -28.38 -5.86
C HIS A 69 -16.32 -27.76 -6.39
N PRO A 70 -17.47 -27.95 -5.71
CA PRO A 70 -18.67 -27.21 -6.05
C PRO A 70 -18.37 -25.72 -6.16
N LYS A 71 -18.64 -25.17 -7.33
CA LYS A 71 -18.34 -23.78 -7.65
C LYS A 71 -19.14 -22.87 -6.73
N ALA A 72 -18.47 -21.88 -6.14
CA ALA A 72 -19.14 -20.77 -5.50
C ALA A 72 -19.97 -19.99 -6.54
N THR A 73 -20.98 -19.25 -6.09
CA THR A 73 -21.89 -18.50 -6.97
C THR A 73 -21.27 -17.24 -7.59
N ASP A 74 -19.98 -17.01 -7.40
CA ASP A 74 -19.28 -15.80 -7.78
C ASP A 74 -18.47 -15.89 -9.07
N ASP A 75 -18.66 -16.96 -9.85
CA ASP A 75 -17.98 -17.18 -11.13
C ASP A 75 -16.45 -17.19 -11.08
N LEU A 76 -15.87 -17.57 -9.93
CA LEU A 76 -14.43 -17.73 -9.80
C LEU A 76 -13.96 -19.00 -10.53
N GLU A 77 -12.76 -18.92 -11.08
CA GLU A 77 -12.01 -20.06 -11.62
C GLU A 77 -10.82 -20.35 -10.72
N TYR A 78 -10.24 -21.54 -10.80
CA TYR A 78 -9.09 -21.88 -9.97
C TYR A 78 -7.89 -22.34 -10.78
N TYR A 79 -6.74 -22.26 -10.14
CA TYR A 79 -5.44 -22.66 -10.66
C TYR A 79 -4.56 -23.16 -9.53
N HIS A 80 -3.49 -23.87 -9.89
CA HIS A 80 -2.56 -24.41 -8.93
C HIS A 80 -1.22 -23.66 -8.98
N LEU A 81 -0.71 -23.29 -7.82
CA LEU A 81 0.66 -22.83 -7.66
C LEU A 81 1.49 -23.92 -6.97
N LYS A 82 2.70 -24.12 -7.48
CA LYS A 82 3.72 -24.91 -6.81
C LYS A 82 4.58 -24.00 -5.95
N PRO A 83 5.07 -24.46 -4.81
CA PRO A 83 6.01 -23.68 -4.03
C PRO A 83 7.30 -23.46 -4.82
N ILE A 84 7.90 -22.27 -4.66
CA ILE A 84 9.19 -21.91 -5.25
C ILE A 84 10.37 -22.30 -4.34
N SER A 85 10.08 -22.46 -3.04
CA SER A 85 11.06 -22.93 -2.06
C SER A 85 10.37 -23.53 -0.85
N PHE A 86 11.06 -24.39 -0.14
CA PHE A 86 10.62 -24.86 1.17
C PHE A 86 11.77 -24.78 2.21
N PHE A 87 11.36 -24.80 3.46
CA PHE A 87 12.25 -24.73 4.60
C PHE A 87 11.87 -25.81 5.60
N THR A 88 12.87 -26.49 6.17
CA THR A 88 12.66 -27.41 7.27
C THR A 88 13.22 -26.80 8.55
N LYS A 89 12.56 -27.04 9.68
CA LYS A 89 13.09 -26.68 10.98
C LYS A 89 13.95 -27.81 11.50
N THR A 90 15.27 -27.64 11.47
CA THR A 90 16.25 -28.53 12.11
C THR A 90 16.79 -27.85 13.34
N ALA A 91 16.51 -28.44 14.54
CA ALA A 91 16.95 -27.94 15.84
C ALA A 91 16.46 -26.50 16.14
N GLN A 92 17.27 -25.49 15.88
CA GLN A 92 16.94 -24.08 16.09
C GLN A 92 17.08 -23.22 14.84
N SER A 93 17.38 -23.80 13.70
CA SER A 93 17.57 -23.14 12.42
C SER A 93 16.63 -23.67 11.34
N PHE A 94 16.37 -22.84 10.33
CA PHE A 94 15.65 -23.24 9.13
C PHE A 94 16.63 -23.37 7.97
N ASP A 95 16.76 -24.56 7.40
CA ASP A 95 17.49 -24.76 6.17
C ASP A 95 16.63 -24.48 4.95
N ARG A 96 17.13 -23.66 4.04
CA ARG A 96 16.45 -23.36 2.78
C ARG A 96 16.88 -24.38 1.73
N THR A 97 15.91 -25.11 1.21
CA THR A 97 16.11 -26.06 0.12
C THR A 97 15.23 -25.65 -1.07
N ALA A 98 15.79 -25.63 -2.26
CA ALA A 98 15.00 -25.38 -3.46
C ALA A 98 13.98 -26.52 -3.68
N PHE A 99 12.75 -26.16 -4.03
CA PHE A 99 11.71 -27.13 -4.32
C PHE A 99 12.09 -27.91 -5.60
N SER A 100 12.06 -29.24 -5.53
CA SER A 100 12.48 -30.08 -6.65
C SER A 100 11.44 -30.06 -7.78
N SER A 101 11.92 -30.17 -9.02
CA SER A 101 11.06 -30.27 -10.22
C SER A 101 10.13 -31.49 -10.21
N ARG A 102 10.39 -32.47 -9.36
CA ARG A 102 9.60 -33.70 -9.21
C ARG A 102 8.32 -33.50 -8.39
N ASN A 103 8.19 -32.33 -7.74
CA ASN A 103 7.04 -32.05 -6.87
C ASN A 103 6.84 -33.10 -5.77
N GLU A 104 7.95 -33.65 -5.26
CA GLU A 104 7.99 -34.64 -4.20
C GLU A 104 9.03 -34.23 -3.15
N ILE A 105 8.67 -34.38 -1.89
CA ILE A 105 9.55 -34.09 -0.75
C ILE A 105 9.53 -35.32 0.16
N ILE A 106 10.71 -35.81 0.53
CA ILE A 106 10.84 -36.90 1.49
C ILE A 106 11.13 -36.32 2.85
N VAL A 107 10.33 -36.66 3.85
CA VAL A 107 10.43 -36.16 5.22
C VAL A 107 10.70 -37.31 6.16
N ASN A 108 11.64 -37.16 7.09
CA ASN A 108 11.94 -38.13 8.13
C ASN A 108 11.36 -37.64 9.46
N GLY A 109 10.39 -38.40 9.95
CA GLY A 109 9.80 -38.18 11.25
C GLY A 109 8.90 -36.96 11.36
N LYS A 110 8.69 -36.49 12.58
CA LYS A 110 7.90 -35.30 12.90
C LYS A 110 8.67 -34.02 12.63
N GLY A 111 7.95 -32.93 12.42
CA GLY A 111 8.55 -31.60 12.25
C GLY A 111 7.66 -30.61 11.54
N ASP A 112 8.18 -29.40 11.38
CA ASP A 112 7.51 -28.30 10.69
C ASP A 112 8.18 -28.04 9.34
N LEU A 113 7.37 -27.96 8.31
CA LEU A 113 7.78 -27.57 6.97
C LEU A 113 7.10 -26.27 6.59
N ARG A 114 7.84 -25.35 5.97
CA ARG A 114 7.32 -24.08 5.47
C ARG A 114 7.57 -23.96 3.98
N PHE A 115 6.60 -23.43 3.29
CA PHE A 115 6.63 -23.26 1.84
C PHE A 115 6.39 -21.80 1.46
N ASP A 116 7.11 -21.29 0.46
CA ASP A 116 6.86 -20.00 -0.18
C ASP A 116 6.35 -20.27 -1.61
N PHE A 117 5.17 -19.76 -1.94
CA PHE A 117 4.56 -19.84 -3.27
C PHE A 117 4.93 -18.67 -4.18
N GLY A 118 5.81 -17.77 -3.70
CA GLY A 118 6.40 -16.68 -4.48
C GLY A 118 5.54 -15.43 -4.61
N ARG A 119 4.23 -15.55 -4.43
CA ARG A 119 3.28 -14.42 -4.47
C ARG A 119 2.04 -14.70 -3.65
N VAL A 120 1.40 -13.64 -3.19
CA VAL A 120 0.07 -13.76 -2.58
C VAL A 120 -0.94 -14.18 -3.64
N SER A 121 -1.79 -15.12 -3.29
CA SER A 121 -2.94 -15.56 -4.09
C SER A 121 -4.10 -15.87 -3.16
N ALA A 122 -5.31 -15.88 -3.68
CA ALA A 122 -6.49 -16.29 -2.91
C ALA A 122 -6.67 -17.79 -3.03
N GLY A 123 -6.64 -18.55 -1.93
CA GLY A 123 -6.74 -20.00 -2.02
C GLY A 123 -6.48 -20.76 -0.73
N TRP A 124 -6.11 -22.04 -0.86
CA TRP A 124 -5.87 -22.97 0.24
C TRP A 124 -4.75 -23.98 -0.09
N LEU A 125 -4.15 -24.54 0.97
CA LEU A 125 -3.03 -25.48 0.87
C LEU A 125 -3.51 -26.93 0.74
N GLU A 126 -2.92 -27.68 -0.18
CA GLU A 126 -3.11 -29.12 -0.36
C GLU A 126 -1.80 -29.86 -0.64
N PHE A 127 -1.73 -31.11 -0.24
CA PHE A 127 -0.71 -32.06 -0.68
C PHE A 127 -1.27 -33.47 -0.69
N ASP A 128 -0.60 -34.39 -1.40
CA ASP A 128 -0.90 -35.81 -1.43
C ASP A 128 0.16 -36.59 -0.65
N SER A 129 -0.27 -37.61 0.09
CA SER A 129 0.61 -38.59 0.75
C SER A 129 -0.09 -39.93 0.91
N ASP A 130 0.62 -41.03 0.58
CA ASP A 130 0.11 -42.40 0.72
C ASP A 130 0.54 -43.04 2.04
N ASP A 131 1.58 -42.54 2.66
CA ASP A 131 2.26 -43.14 3.80
C ASP A 131 2.21 -42.33 5.11
N LEU A 132 1.59 -41.16 5.09
CA LEU A 132 1.35 -40.36 6.28
C LEU A 132 0.06 -40.77 6.97
N ALA A 133 0.16 -41.38 8.16
CA ALA A 133 -0.98 -41.91 8.90
C ALA A 133 -1.39 -41.06 10.13
N ASP A 134 -0.62 -40.04 10.48
CA ASP A 134 -0.71 -39.35 11.77
C ASP A 134 -1.34 -37.96 11.68
N SER A 135 -1.47 -37.33 12.84
CA SER A 135 -2.02 -35.98 12.96
C SER A 135 -1.19 -34.95 12.24
N VAL A 136 -1.82 -34.29 11.28
CA VAL A 136 -1.26 -33.18 10.52
C VAL A 136 -2.09 -31.94 10.80
N GLN A 137 -1.41 -30.83 11.03
CA GLN A 137 -1.99 -29.50 11.05
C GLN A 137 -1.35 -28.66 9.95
N MET A 138 -2.07 -27.67 9.47
CA MET A 138 -1.57 -26.74 8.47
C MET A 138 -1.76 -25.31 8.92
N SER A 139 -0.92 -24.41 8.39
CA SER A 139 -1.07 -22.96 8.52
C SER A 139 -0.86 -22.32 7.16
N ILE A 140 -1.45 -21.17 6.98
CA ILE A 140 -1.27 -20.32 5.79
C ILE A 140 -1.13 -18.87 6.22
N SER A 141 -0.51 -18.03 5.38
CA SER A 141 -0.39 -16.61 5.65
C SER A 141 0.01 -15.83 4.39
N GLU A 142 -0.33 -14.54 4.35
CA GLU A 142 0.20 -13.59 3.38
C GLU A 142 1.66 -13.23 3.67
N TYR A 143 2.11 -13.34 4.91
CA TYR A 143 3.46 -13.04 5.37
C TYR A 143 4.16 -14.27 5.96
N ASN A 144 5.46 -14.15 6.16
CA ASN A 144 6.34 -15.26 6.51
C ASN A 144 6.21 -15.70 8.00
N GLU A 145 5.00 -15.78 8.49
CA GLU A 145 4.66 -16.27 9.81
C GLU A 145 3.32 -16.98 9.76
N PRO A 146 3.18 -18.14 10.46
CA PRO A 146 1.92 -18.84 10.48
C PRO A 146 0.83 -17.92 11.05
N ALA A 147 -0.18 -17.69 10.26
CA ALA A 147 -1.43 -17.12 10.69
C ALA A 147 -2.51 -18.12 10.34
N ILE A 148 -3.54 -18.20 11.14
CA ILE A 148 -4.72 -18.89 10.73
C ILE A 148 -5.73 -17.89 10.26
N VAL A 149 -6.62 -18.42 9.43
CA VAL A 149 -7.96 -17.92 9.26
C VAL A 149 -8.36 -17.06 10.44
N ASN A 150 -8.31 -15.81 10.25
CA ASN A 150 -8.36 -14.86 11.33
C ASN A 150 -9.80 -14.59 11.72
N ARG A 151 -10.37 -15.48 12.49
CA ARG A 151 -11.69 -15.27 13.07
C ARG A 151 -11.62 -14.43 14.34
N GLY A 152 -10.86 -13.34 14.29
CA GLY A 152 -10.80 -12.48 15.46
C GLY A 152 -9.67 -12.82 16.42
N PRO A 153 -9.76 -12.42 17.69
CA PRO A 153 -8.64 -12.23 18.61
C PRO A 153 -7.91 -13.49 19.03
N ASP A 154 -8.30 -14.65 18.56
CA ASP A 154 -7.70 -15.89 19.03
C ASP A 154 -6.34 -16.14 18.39
N HIS A 155 -5.37 -15.31 18.72
CA HIS A 155 -3.96 -15.46 18.41
C HIS A 155 -3.35 -16.80 18.84
N LYS A 156 -4.13 -17.64 19.52
CA LYS A 156 -3.70 -18.94 20.02
C LYS A 156 -3.66 -20.00 18.93
N PHE A 157 -4.45 -19.86 17.89
CA PHE A 157 -4.57 -20.85 16.84
C PHE A 157 -3.78 -20.45 15.58
N LYS A 158 -2.52 -20.80 15.56
CA LYS A 158 -1.65 -20.62 14.39
C LYS A 158 -1.69 -21.81 13.43
N THR A 159 -2.56 -22.80 13.69
CA THR A 159 -2.71 -24.01 12.90
C THR A 159 -4.18 -24.39 12.73
N ALA A 160 -4.56 -24.85 11.57
CA ALA A 160 -5.86 -25.40 11.28
C ALA A 160 -5.81 -26.92 11.16
N ALA A 161 -6.92 -27.58 11.50
CA ALA A 161 -7.11 -29.00 11.23
C ALA A 161 -7.05 -29.28 9.72
N VAL A 162 -6.80 -30.53 9.39
CA VAL A 162 -6.68 -30.99 8.00
C VAL A 162 -7.82 -31.95 7.71
N THR A 163 -8.39 -31.84 6.52
CA THR A 163 -9.33 -32.82 5.97
C THR A 163 -8.55 -33.76 5.07
N LYS A 164 -8.80 -35.06 5.17
CA LYS A 164 -8.22 -36.09 4.30
C LYS A 164 -9.31 -36.63 3.38
N ASP A 165 -9.02 -36.65 2.08
CA ASP A 165 -9.85 -37.28 1.07
C ASP A 165 -8.96 -38.19 0.19
N GLY A 166 -9.13 -39.54 0.32
CA GLY A 166 -8.19 -40.50 -0.23
C GLY A 166 -6.77 -40.28 0.30
N HIS A 167 -5.86 -39.89 -0.59
CA HIS A 167 -4.47 -39.52 -0.23
C HIS A 167 -4.22 -38.00 -0.18
N THR A 168 -5.24 -37.18 -0.46
CA THR A 168 -5.12 -35.74 -0.45
C THR A 168 -5.42 -35.16 0.94
N TYR A 169 -4.49 -34.37 1.43
CA TYR A 169 -4.60 -33.59 2.66
C TYR A 169 -4.88 -32.15 2.32
N ARG A 170 -5.92 -31.55 2.91
CA ARG A 170 -6.38 -30.19 2.65
C ARG A 170 -6.57 -29.42 3.95
N ILE A 171 -6.07 -28.20 4.02
CA ILE A 171 -6.33 -27.33 5.17
C ILE A 171 -7.83 -27.06 5.31
N LYS A 172 -8.35 -27.15 6.53
CA LYS A 172 -9.75 -26.84 6.83
C LYS A 172 -9.88 -25.33 7.06
N LEU A 173 -10.41 -24.64 6.08
CA LEU A 173 -10.67 -23.20 6.13
C LEU A 173 -12.14 -22.86 6.38
N ASN A 174 -12.52 -21.61 6.10
CA ASN A 174 -13.89 -21.13 6.01
C ASN A 174 -14.66 -21.86 4.88
N LYS A 175 -15.95 -21.56 4.75
CA LYS A 175 -16.82 -22.22 3.76
C LYS A 175 -16.47 -21.84 2.32
N GLU A 176 -15.93 -20.63 2.12
CA GLU A 176 -15.58 -20.10 0.81
C GLU A 176 -14.24 -20.63 0.30
N TYR A 177 -13.41 -21.20 1.16
CA TYR A 177 -12.02 -21.58 0.84
C TYR A 177 -11.23 -20.43 0.19
N TYR A 178 -11.47 -19.21 0.65
CA TYR A 178 -10.94 -17.99 0.07
C TYR A 178 -10.12 -17.23 1.10
N GLU A 179 -8.81 -17.34 1.01
CA GLU A 179 -7.87 -16.75 1.96
C GLU A 179 -6.66 -16.22 1.23
N GLY A 180 -6.07 -15.11 1.71
CA GLY A 180 -4.80 -14.58 1.21
C GLY A 180 -3.64 -15.45 1.63
N VAL A 181 -2.93 -16.05 0.68
CA VAL A 181 -1.85 -16.99 0.96
C VAL A 181 -0.66 -16.74 0.05
N ARG A 182 0.50 -16.57 0.66
CA ARG A 182 1.80 -16.71 0.00
C ARG A 182 2.62 -17.82 0.64
N PHE A 183 2.51 -17.98 1.95
CA PHE A 183 3.25 -18.97 2.72
C PHE A 183 2.31 -20.02 3.27
N GLY A 184 2.78 -21.26 3.28
CA GLY A 184 2.06 -22.39 3.86
C GLY A 184 2.97 -23.22 4.78
N TRP A 185 2.38 -23.81 5.79
CA TRP A 185 3.07 -24.69 6.71
C TRP A 185 2.35 -26.02 6.85
N ILE A 186 3.14 -27.10 6.98
CA ILE A 186 2.69 -28.42 7.38
C ILE A 186 3.37 -28.77 8.70
N HIS A 187 2.56 -29.07 9.72
CA HIS A 187 3.00 -29.44 11.05
C HIS A 187 2.66 -30.91 11.29
N VAL A 188 3.66 -31.76 11.42
CA VAL A 188 3.50 -33.18 11.71
C VAL A 188 3.94 -33.44 13.14
N LEU A 189 2.99 -33.81 13.99
CA LEU A 189 3.17 -33.86 15.44
C LEU A 189 3.74 -35.16 15.96
N ASN A 190 3.30 -36.33 15.46
CA ASN A 190 3.55 -37.65 16.05
C ASN A 190 3.99 -38.71 15.03
N HIS A 191 4.74 -38.36 14.01
CA HIS A 191 5.21 -39.28 13.00
C HIS A 191 6.68 -39.63 13.22
N ASN A 192 7.02 -40.94 13.25
CA ASN A 192 8.39 -41.39 13.52
C ASN A 192 9.03 -42.14 12.34
N LYS A 193 8.31 -42.25 11.22
CA LYS A 193 8.77 -42.91 10.00
C LYS A 193 9.07 -41.92 8.88
N GLN A 194 9.71 -42.39 7.81
CA GLN A 194 9.82 -41.65 6.58
C GLN A 194 8.43 -41.57 5.91
N TRP A 195 8.12 -40.46 5.29
CA TRP A 195 6.89 -40.22 4.54
C TRP A 195 7.14 -39.26 3.39
N HIS A 196 6.24 -39.26 2.41
CA HIS A 196 6.38 -38.52 1.18
C HIS A 196 5.27 -37.49 1.05
N ILE A 197 5.66 -36.25 0.69
CA ILE A 197 4.75 -35.21 0.23
C ILE A 197 4.82 -35.20 -1.29
N LYS A 198 3.70 -35.43 -1.93
CA LYS A 198 3.54 -35.38 -3.39
C LYS A 198 2.56 -34.28 -3.74
N ASN A 199 2.69 -33.73 -4.92
CA ASN A 199 1.75 -32.76 -5.49
C ASN A 199 1.40 -31.62 -4.54
N LEU A 200 2.38 -31.13 -3.78
CA LEU A 200 2.18 -29.98 -2.90
C LEU A 200 1.79 -28.76 -3.73
N ARG A 201 0.67 -28.16 -3.41
CA ARG A 201 0.07 -27.09 -4.18
C ARG A 201 -0.71 -26.11 -3.33
N LEU A 202 -0.72 -24.87 -3.76
CA LEU A 202 -1.72 -23.89 -3.37
C LEU A 202 -2.81 -23.93 -4.44
N VAL A 203 -4.04 -24.28 -4.06
CA VAL A 203 -5.21 -24.22 -4.94
C VAL A 203 -5.78 -22.83 -4.82
N CYS A 204 -5.70 -22.07 -5.89
CA CYS A 204 -6.03 -20.64 -5.93
C CYS A 204 -7.33 -20.40 -6.70
N GLN A 205 -8.03 -19.34 -6.32
CA GLN A 205 -9.27 -18.87 -6.93
C GLN A 205 -9.07 -17.48 -7.51
N ILE A 206 -9.67 -17.20 -8.66
CA ILE A 206 -9.61 -15.87 -9.28
C ILE A 206 -10.83 -15.64 -10.19
N LYS A 207 -11.33 -14.41 -10.21
CA LYS A 207 -12.32 -14.01 -11.20
C LYS A 207 -11.63 -13.78 -12.55
N PRO A 208 -12.07 -14.45 -13.62
CA PRO A 208 -11.52 -14.28 -14.96
C PRO A 208 -11.62 -12.82 -15.40
N THR A 209 -10.49 -12.18 -15.60
CA THR A 209 -10.41 -10.76 -15.98
C THR A 209 -9.13 -10.52 -16.76
N ASN A 210 -9.24 -9.93 -17.94
CA ASN A 210 -8.12 -9.62 -18.81
C ASN A 210 -7.59 -8.20 -18.56
N TYR A 211 -6.28 -8.03 -18.68
CA TYR A 211 -5.67 -6.71 -18.74
C TYR A 211 -5.92 -6.10 -20.12
N LEU A 212 -6.81 -5.12 -20.20
CA LEU A 212 -7.06 -4.32 -21.41
C LEU A 212 -6.24 -3.04 -21.39
N GLY A 213 -5.91 -2.55 -20.21
CA GLY A 213 -4.97 -1.46 -19.99
C GLY A 213 -3.53 -1.94 -19.84
N SER A 214 -2.60 -1.03 -20.04
CA SER A 214 -1.17 -1.26 -19.85
C SER A 214 -0.45 0.03 -19.51
N PHE A 215 0.67 -0.09 -18.80
CA PHE A 215 1.53 1.02 -18.44
C PHE A 215 2.98 0.58 -18.38
N SER A 216 3.86 1.37 -18.95
CA SER A 216 5.30 1.22 -18.80
C SER A 216 5.99 2.56 -19.01
N CYS A 217 7.07 2.79 -18.28
CA CYS A 217 7.87 4.00 -18.43
C CYS A 217 9.36 3.68 -18.24
N SER A 218 10.20 4.71 -18.36
CA SER A 218 11.65 4.56 -18.15
C SER A 218 12.03 4.14 -16.74
N ASP A 219 11.14 4.28 -15.78
CA ASP A 219 11.28 3.77 -14.42
C ASP A 219 10.57 2.41 -14.28
N THR A 220 11.37 1.36 -14.12
CA THR A 220 10.84 -0.01 -14.03
C THR A 220 10.11 -0.29 -12.71
N GLU A 221 10.40 0.44 -11.62
CA GLU A 221 9.69 0.30 -10.35
C GLU A 221 8.27 0.86 -10.47
N LEU A 222 8.07 2.02 -11.12
CA LEU A 222 6.73 2.57 -11.39
C LEU A 222 5.89 1.62 -12.25
N THR A 223 6.52 1.04 -13.25
CA THR A 223 5.87 0.02 -14.08
C THR A 223 5.43 -1.18 -13.23
N LYS A 224 6.30 -1.68 -12.36
CA LYS A 224 6.00 -2.77 -11.44
C LYS A 224 4.89 -2.39 -10.47
N ILE A 225 4.89 -1.15 -9.96
CA ILE A 225 3.84 -0.62 -9.07
C ILE A 225 2.48 -0.68 -9.76
N TRP A 226 2.37 -0.24 -11.02
CA TRP A 226 1.11 -0.27 -11.76
C TRP A 226 0.52 -1.69 -11.83
N TYR A 227 1.34 -2.69 -12.20
CA TYR A 227 0.87 -4.08 -12.31
C TYR A 227 0.61 -4.74 -10.96
N THR A 228 1.37 -4.40 -9.94
CA THR A 228 1.12 -4.88 -8.57
C THR A 228 -0.23 -4.38 -8.05
N GLY A 229 -0.56 -3.10 -8.28
CA GLY A 229 -1.85 -2.54 -7.90
C GLY A 229 -3.01 -3.17 -8.65
N ALA A 230 -2.87 -3.34 -9.95
CA ALA A 230 -3.88 -4.02 -10.77
C ALA A 230 -4.09 -5.47 -10.30
N TYR A 231 -3.01 -6.22 -10.00
CA TYR A 231 -3.09 -7.56 -9.46
C TYR A 231 -3.77 -7.62 -8.09
N THR A 232 -3.48 -6.67 -7.22
CA THR A 232 -4.14 -6.55 -5.90
C THR A 232 -5.65 -6.43 -6.05
N VAL A 233 -6.13 -5.60 -6.99
CA VAL A 233 -7.56 -5.49 -7.30
C VAL A 233 -8.10 -6.79 -7.88
N LYS A 234 -7.37 -7.40 -8.83
CA LYS A 234 -7.79 -8.63 -9.50
C LYS A 234 -8.08 -9.77 -8.53
N LEU A 235 -7.27 -9.91 -7.47
CA LEU A 235 -7.48 -10.91 -6.41
C LEU A 235 -8.74 -10.64 -5.56
N ASN A 236 -9.21 -9.41 -5.52
CA ASN A 236 -10.35 -8.97 -4.72
C ASN A 236 -11.62 -8.72 -5.55
N LEU A 237 -11.66 -9.17 -6.81
CA LEU A 237 -12.88 -9.19 -7.61
C LEU A 237 -13.74 -10.38 -7.16
N LEU A 238 -14.68 -10.11 -6.26
CA LEU A 238 -15.61 -11.11 -5.76
C LEU A 238 -16.85 -11.19 -6.67
N LYS A 239 -17.95 -11.70 -6.18
CA LYS A 239 -19.17 -11.92 -6.95
C LYS A 239 -19.56 -10.69 -7.81
N ASP A 240 -20.02 -9.64 -7.16
CA ASP A 240 -20.52 -8.41 -7.78
C ASP A 240 -19.98 -7.14 -7.08
N TYR A 241 -18.90 -7.27 -6.32
CA TYR A 241 -18.32 -6.19 -5.54
C TYR A 241 -16.81 -6.35 -5.34
N PHE A 242 -16.14 -5.27 -5.04
CA PHE A 242 -14.75 -5.27 -4.61
C PHE A 242 -14.68 -5.70 -3.14
N GLY A 243 -14.02 -6.82 -2.86
CA GLY A 243 -13.67 -7.20 -1.49
C GLY A 243 -12.61 -6.24 -0.93
N ALA A 244 -12.66 -5.97 0.36
CA ALA A 244 -11.68 -5.10 0.98
C ALA A 244 -10.34 -5.80 1.20
N ILE A 245 -10.36 -7.07 1.63
CA ILE A 245 -9.16 -7.86 1.92
C ILE A 245 -9.36 -9.32 1.52
N LEU A 246 -8.25 -10.04 1.35
CA LEU A 246 -8.29 -11.50 1.19
C LEU A 246 -8.32 -12.24 2.52
N MET A 247 -7.63 -11.73 3.52
CA MET A 247 -7.54 -12.31 4.86
C MET A 247 -8.92 -12.36 5.53
N ASP A 248 -9.32 -13.51 6.10
CA ASP A 248 -10.61 -13.66 6.78
C ASP A 248 -10.52 -13.19 8.24
N ARG A 249 -10.74 -11.91 8.46
CA ARG A 249 -10.82 -11.30 9.77
C ARG A 249 -12.15 -10.54 10.00
N SER A 250 -13.23 -11.03 9.38
CA SER A 250 -14.60 -10.51 9.47
C SER A 250 -14.91 -9.24 8.66
N ASP A 251 -13.97 -8.71 7.89
CA ASP A 251 -14.14 -7.49 7.08
C ASP A 251 -13.90 -7.70 5.56
N ARG A 252 -14.02 -8.94 5.09
CA ARG A 252 -13.88 -9.28 3.65
C ARG A 252 -15.04 -8.77 2.77
N HIS A 253 -16.06 -8.19 3.33
CA HIS A 253 -17.18 -7.61 2.58
C HIS A 253 -16.78 -6.32 1.85
N SER A 254 -17.72 -5.70 1.14
CA SER A 254 -17.47 -4.43 0.47
C SER A 254 -17.52 -3.25 1.45
N TRP A 255 -16.50 -2.42 1.38
CA TRP A 255 -16.43 -1.13 2.03
C TRP A 255 -16.47 -0.04 0.95
N THR A 256 -17.41 0.90 1.01
CA THR A 256 -17.66 1.86 -0.06
C THR A 256 -16.50 2.83 -0.28
N GLY A 257 -15.76 3.16 0.77
CA GLY A 257 -14.53 3.96 0.66
C GLY A 257 -13.41 3.19 0.00
N ASP A 258 -13.15 1.96 0.45
CA ASP A 258 -12.13 1.05 -0.10
C ASP A 258 -12.37 0.77 -1.58
N ALA A 259 -13.65 0.67 -1.96
CA ALA A 259 -14.05 0.41 -3.34
C ALA A 259 -13.69 1.57 -4.29
N PHE A 260 -13.53 2.80 -3.81
CA PHE A 260 -13.23 3.94 -4.68
C PHE A 260 -11.87 3.82 -5.39
N PRO A 261 -10.72 3.62 -4.73
CA PRO A 261 -9.46 3.41 -5.41
C PRO A 261 -9.38 2.04 -6.12
N ALA A 262 -10.06 1.01 -5.60
CA ALA A 262 -10.15 -0.29 -6.25
C ALA A 262 -10.86 -0.20 -7.60
N GLN A 263 -11.99 0.50 -7.65
CA GLN A 263 -12.72 0.81 -8.88
C GLN A 263 -11.87 1.63 -9.85
N ALA A 264 -11.18 2.66 -9.36
CA ALA A 264 -10.32 3.51 -10.15
C ALA A 264 -9.25 2.68 -10.89
N ALA A 265 -8.56 1.80 -10.18
CA ALA A 265 -7.57 0.89 -10.76
C ALA A 265 -8.22 -0.10 -11.76
N SER A 266 -9.39 -0.66 -11.41
CA SER A 266 -10.10 -1.64 -12.22
C SER A 266 -10.51 -1.08 -13.58
N MET A 267 -11.00 0.15 -13.63
CA MET A 267 -11.42 0.81 -14.87
C MET A 267 -10.25 0.99 -15.85
N VAL A 268 -9.09 1.40 -15.37
CA VAL A 268 -7.92 1.66 -16.23
C VAL A 268 -7.14 0.40 -16.58
N ALA A 269 -7.13 -0.62 -15.69
CA ALA A 269 -6.38 -1.84 -15.91
C ALA A 269 -7.18 -2.88 -16.71
N PHE A 270 -8.46 -3.01 -16.45
CA PHE A 270 -9.27 -4.08 -17.00
C PHE A 270 -10.40 -3.60 -17.92
N GLY A 271 -10.87 -2.36 -17.77
CA GLY A 271 -12.03 -1.89 -18.52
C GLY A 271 -13.31 -2.68 -18.21
N ASN A 272 -13.40 -3.27 -17.01
CA ASN A 272 -14.52 -4.12 -16.60
C ASN A 272 -15.70 -3.30 -16.03
N TYR A 273 -16.19 -2.38 -16.84
CA TYR A 273 -17.22 -1.40 -16.46
C TYR A 273 -18.52 -2.04 -15.94
N ASP A 274 -18.90 -3.19 -16.48
CA ASP A 274 -20.08 -3.92 -16.00
C ASP A 274 -19.92 -4.43 -14.57
N PHE A 275 -18.72 -4.85 -14.19
CA PHE A 275 -18.43 -5.21 -12.79
C PHE A 275 -18.50 -4.00 -11.88
N VAL A 276 -17.93 -2.87 -12.31
CA VAL A 276 -18.00 -1.61 -11.56
C VAL A 276 -19.45 -1.16 -11.36
N LYS A 277 -20.29 -1.26 -12.41
CA LYS A 277 -21.72 -0.98 -12.34
C LYS A 277 -22.43 -1.83 -11.30
N LYS A 278 -22.14 -3.14 -11.27
CA LYS A 278 -22.70 -4.06 -10.26
C LYS A 278 -22.24 -3.71 -8.86
N ASN A 279 -20.97 -3.38 -8.66
CA ASN A 279 -20.47 -2.93 -7.37
C ASN A 279 -21.19 -1.68 -6.88
N LEU A 280 -21.37 -0.65 -7.71
CA LEU A 280 -22.08 0.56 -7.38
C LEU A 280 -23.54 0.28 -7.01
N HIS A 281 -24.19 -0.63 -7.74
CA HIS A 281 -25.55 -1.05 -7.42
C HIS A 281 -25.63 -1.71 -6.04
N ASN A 282 -24.78 -2.72 -5.80
CA ASN A 282 -24.80 -3.51 -4.57
C ASN A 282 -24.40 -2.70 -3.32
N THR A 283 -23.55 -1.68 -3.50
CA THR A 283 -23.07 -0.84 -2.40
C THR A 283 -23.86 0.46 -2.20
N SER A 284 -24.88 0.70 -3.03
CA SER A 284 -25.60 1.99 -3.06
C SER A 284 -26.22 2.41 -1.72
N THR A 285 -26.67 1.44 -0.92
CA THR A 285 -27.28 1.68 0.39
C THR A 285 -26.30 1.63 1.55
N LEU A 286 -25.04 1.26 1.30
CA LEU A 286 -24.04 1.13 2.35
C LEU A 286 -23.42 2.49 2.71
N SER A 287 -23.08 2.67 3.97
CA SER A 287 -22.26 3.76 4.49
C SER A 287 -21.09 3.23 5.33
N ASN A 288 -21.15 1.97 5.73
CA ASN A 288 -20.20 1.28 6.59
C ASN A 288 -19.94 2.01 7.92
N ASP A 289 -20.87 2.87 8.36
CA ASP A 289 -20.77 3.71 9.55
C ASP A 289 -19.56 4.67 9.60
N ILE A 290 -18.97 4.94 8.43
CA ILE A 290 -17.88 5.88 8.23
C ILE A 290 -18.41 7.05 7.39
N ALA A 291 -18.38 8.26 7.93
CA ALA A 291 -19.02 9.42 7.30
C ALA A 291 -18.49 9.72 5.89
N SER A 292 -17.16 9.67 5.70
CA SER A 292 -16.52 9.90 4.39
C SER A 292 -16.86 8.83 3.34
N TYR A 293 -17.20 7.61 3.76
CA TYR A 293 -17.46 6.49 2.84
C TYR A 293 -18.71 6.70 1.98
N ALA A 294 -19.70 7.39 2.53
CA ALA A 294 -20.86 7.80 1.76
C ALA A 294 -20.50 8.77 0.62
N LEU A 295 -19.53 9.66 0.85
CA LEU A 295 -19.04 10.61 -0.16
C LEU A 295 -18.19 9.91 -1.22
N TYR A 296 -17.34 8.95 -0.84
CA TYR A 296 -16.59 8.15 -1.80
C TYR A 296 -17.49 7.32 -2.70
N TRP A 297 -18.63 6.84 -2.21
CA TRP A 297 -19.62 6.19 -3.08
C TRP A 297 -20.16 7.15 -4.16
N VAL A 298 -20.46 8.41 -3.79
CA VAL A 298 -20.89 9.44 -4.76
C VAL A 298 -19.79 9.74 -5.78
N LEU A 299 -18.56 9.90 -5.32
CA LEU A 299 -17.40 10.11 -6.21
C LEU A 299 -17.14 8.89 -7.12
N SER A 300 -17.37 7.67 -6.63
CA SER A 300 -17.30 6.45 -7.44
C SER A 300 -18.34 6.45 -8.56
N LEU A 301 -19.56 6.91 -8.29
CA LEU A 301 -20.60 7.07 -9.30
C LEU A 301 -20.20 8.12 -10.35
N VAL A 302 -19.70 9.27 -9.92
CA VAL A 302 -19.21 10.33 -10.83
C VAL A 302 -18.09 9.81 -11.73
N ASP A 303 -17.11 9.14 -11.15
CA ASP A 303 -15.97 8.58 -11.87
C ASP A 303 -16.40 7.52 -12.90
N TYR A 304 -17.31 6.64 -12.51
CA TYR A 304 -17.91 5.64 -13.41
C TYR A 304 -18.58 6.30 -14.61
N VAL A 305 -19.41 7.34 -14.38
CA VAL A 305 -20.12 8.02 -15.48
C VAL A 305 -19.14 8.80 -16.38
N ASN A 306 -18.13 9.43 -15.82
CA ASN A 306 -17.09 10.09 -16.61
C ASN A 306 -16.36 9.11 -17.53
N TYR A 307 -16.11 7.89 -17.07
CA TYR A 307 -15.43 6.86 -17.87
C TYR A 307 -16.33 6.17 -18.88
N THR A 308 -17.61 5.99 -18.56
CA THR A 308 -18.54 5.21 -19.39
C THR A 308 -19.53 6.04 -20.22
N GLY A 309 -19.88 7.23 -19.76
CA GLY A 309 -20.99 8.00 -20.30
C GLY A 309 -22.37 7.43 -19.93
N ASP A 310 -22.45 6.50 -18.99
CA ASP A 310 -23.72 5.88 -18.55
C ASP A 310 -24.53 6.86 -17.67
N THR A 311 -25.12 7.85 -18.31
CA THR A 311 -25.97 8.85 -17.62
C THR A 311 -27.24 8.23 -17.06
N ALA A 312 -27.72 7.10 -17.60
CA ALA A 312 -28.87 6.38 -17.05
C ALA A 312 -28.59 5.85 -15.65
N MET A 313 -27.38 5.32 -15.43
CA MET A 313 -26.92 4.92 -14.09
C MET A 313 -26.89 6.11 -13.12
N ALA A 314 -26.37 7.26 -13.54
CA ALA A 314 -26.40 8.46 -12.69
C ALA A 314 -27.84 8.87 -12.36
N GLN A 315 -28.74 8.91 -13.35
CA GLN A 315 -30.12 9.26 -13.16
C GLN A 315 -30.84 8.32 -12.17
N GLN A 316 -30.57 7.02 -12.28
CA GLN A 316 -31.11 6.02 -11.34
C GLN A 316 -30.74 6.32 -9.89
N TYR A 317 -29.54 6.85 -9.64
CA TYR A 317 -29.01 7.05 -8.30
C TYR A 317 -28.96 8.51 -7.82
N VAL A 318 -29.55 9.46 -8.55
CA VAL A 318 -29.62 10.87 -8.11
C VAL A 318 -30.21 11.01 -6.71
N ALA A 319 -31.32 10.34 -6.42
CA ALA A 319 -31.96 10.43 -5.10
C ALA A 319 -31.10 9.82 -3.98
N ASN A 320 -30.39 8.72 -4.28
CA ASN A 320 -29.48 8.07 -3.34
C ASN A 320 -28.26 8.94 -3.04
N ALA A 321 -27.62 9.46 -4.09
CA ALA A 321 -26.50 10.39 -3.96
C ALA A 321 -26.92 11.67 -3.21
N SER A 322 -28.08 12.22 -3.55
CA SER A 322 -28.65 13.39 -2.87
C SER A 322 -28.79 13.19 -1.36
N LYS A 323 -29.32 12.04 -0.93
CA LYS A 323 -29.44 11.72 0.50
C LYS A 323 -28.08 11.75 1.22
N LYS A 324 -27.04 11.20 0.59
CA LYS A 324 -25.68 11.18 1.13
C LYS A 324 -25.06 12.59 1.19
N LEU A 325 -25.25 13.37 0.13
CA LEU A 325 -24.73 14.74 0.03
C LEU A 325 -25.46 15.72 0.95
N ASP A 326 -26.77 15.57 1.12
CA ASP A 326 -27.57 16.39 2.06
C ASP A 326 -27.17 16.07 3.51
N LEU A 327 -26.90 14.81 3.84
CA LEU A 327 -26.37 14.44 5.15
C LEU A 327 -25.02 15.12 5.40
N ALA A 328 -24.14 15.11 4.43
CA ALA A 328 -22.83 15.77 4.55
C ALA A 328 -22.96 17.28 4.77
N TYR A 329 -23.97 17.94 4.17
CA TYR A 329 -24.24 19.36 4.41
C TYR A 329 -24.62 19.64 5.86
N VAL A 330 -25.48 18.79 6.47
CA VAL A 330 -25.84 18.89 7.89
C VAL A 330 -24.66 18.61 8.81
N GLN A 331 -23.75 17.74 8.38
CA GLN A 331 -22.58 17.30 9.14
C GLN A 331 -21.35 18.20 8.95
N PHE A 332 -21.45 19.20 8.08
CA PHE A 332 -20.32 20.06 7.78
C PHE A 332 -19.83 20.85 8.99
N ALA A 333 -18.53 20.97 9.13
CA ALA A 333 -17.82 21.78 10.15
C ALA A 333 -18.15 21.43 11.60
N LYS A 334 -18.23 21.10 12.48
CA LYS A 334 -18.53 21.03 13.93
C LYS A 334 -19.78 20.23 14.28
N ASN A 335 -19.93 19.06 13.69
CA ASN A 335 -20.97 18.16 14.18
C ASN A 335 -20.39 17.21 15.26
N PRO A 336 -20.66 17.45 16.55
CA PRO A 336 -20.10 16.63 17.63
C PRO A 336 -20.67 15.20 17.70
N LYS A 337 -21.69 14.88 16.90
CA LYS A 337 -22.36 13.56 16.89
C LYS A 337 -21.68 12.54 15.97
N ILE A 338 -20.73 12.94 15.13
CA ILE A 338 -20.01 12.01 14.27
C ILE A 338 -18.92 11.36 15.07
N ALA A 339 -19.05 10.06 15.34
CA ALA A 339 -18.04 9.29 16.05
C ALA A 339 -16.83 8.96 15.18
N PHE A 340 -17.04 8.82 13.85
CA PHE A 340 -15.98 8.45 12.92
C PHE A 340 -16.16 9.15 11.57
N TYR A 341 -15.32 10.16 11.31
CA TYR A 341 -15.35 10.92 10.05
C TYR A 341 -14.71 10.18 8.88
N GLY A 342 -13.59 9.54 9.12
CA GLY A 342 -12.73 8.87 8.17
C GLY A 342 -11.44 8.45 8.82
N TRP A 343 -10.56 7.85 8.06
CA TRP A 343 -9.28 7.36 8.57
C TRP A 343 -8.32 8.52 8.83
N ASP A 344 -7.80 8.58 10.05
CA ASP A 344 -6.73 9.48 10.47
C ASP A 344 -5.46 8.65 10.73
N GLU A 345 -4.58 8.61 9.75
CA GLU A 345 -3.40 7.77 9.83
C GLU A 345 -2.34 8.27 10.77
N ARG A 346 -2.31 9.53 11.10
CA ARG A 346 -1.33 10.09 12.04
C ARG A 346 -1.48 9.49 13.42
N LEU A 347 -2.70 9.12 13.76
CA LEU A 347 -3.04 8.56 15.06
C LEU A 347 -3.26 7.04 15.03
N GLY A 348 -3.14 6.40 13.86
CA GLY A 348 -3.15 4.95 13.77
C GLY A 348 -4.43 4.31 13.32
N GLY A 349 -5.09 4.95 12.37
CA GLY A 349 -6.12 4.28 11.60
C GLY A 349 -7.55 4.54 12.05
N GLY A 350 -7.83 5.68 12.64
CA GLY A 350 -9.21 6.16 12.80
C GLY A 350 -10.02 5.58 13.94
N PHE A 351 -9.44 4.72 14.79
CA PHE A 351 -10.09 4.25 16.03
C PHE A 351 -9.85 5.19 17.22
N GLU A 352 -9.20 6.30 16.98
CA GLU A 352 -9.03 7.35 17.97
C GLU A 352 -10.22 8.32 17.92
N ASN A 353 -10.41 9.10 18.98
CA ASN A 353 -11.44 10.13 18.99
C ASN A 353 -11.26 11.08 17.80
N PRO A 354 -12.35 11.52 17.15
CA PRO A 354 -12.28 12.48 16.07
C PRO A 354 -11.49 13.72 16.48
N ASN A 355 -10.57 14.12 15.65
CA ASN A 355 -9.75 15.32 15.85
C ASN A 355 -10.07 16.38 14.79
N GLN A 356 -9.48 17.56 14.94
CA GLN A 356 -9.74 18.68 14.03
C GLN A 356 -9.32 18.39 12.58
N GLU A 357 -8.25 17.63 12.39
CA GLU A 357 -7.78 17.26 11.04
C GLU A 357 -8.80 16.34 10.33
N ALA A 358 -9.34 15.33 11.02
CA ALA A 358 -10.36 14.46 10.46
C ALA A 358 -11.63 15.24 10.06
N GLN A 359 -12.04 16.22 10.89
CA GLN A 359 -13.18 17.10 10.60
C GLN A 359 -12.89 17.99 9.38
N ASN A 360 -11.70 18.58 9.31
CA ASN A 360 -11.29 19.42 8.19
C ASN A 360 -11.24 18.61 6.89
N ALA A 361 -10.64 17.43 6.91
CA ALA A 361 -10.58 16.52 5.75
C ALA A 361 -11.98 16.14 5.27
N TYR A 362 -12.88 15.74 6.17
CA TYR A 362 -14.27 15.44 5.82
C TYR A 362 -14.99 16.65 5.21
N SER A 363 -14.75 17.85 5.73
CA SER A 363 -15.34 19.08 5.22
C SER A 363 -14.88 19.39 3.79
N MET A 364 -13.59 19.23 3.51
CA MET A 364 -13.03 19.44 2.18
C MET A 364 -13.51 18.36 1.19
N LEU A 365 -13.55 17.10 1.61
CA LEU A 365 -14.12 16.01 0.82
C LEU A 365 -15.60 16.25 0.48
N SER A 366 -16.38 16.82 1.42
CA SER A 366 -17.77 17.19 1.19
C SER A 366 -17.90 18.24 0.08
N ILE A 367 -17.06 19.29 0.12
CA ILE A 367 -17.01 20.31 -0.94
C ILE A 367 -16.70 19.67 -2.29
N ARG A 368 -15.69 18.81 -2.34
CA ARG A 368 -15.33 18.06 -3.55
C ARG A 368 -16.51 17.26 -4.10
N ALA A 369 -17.17 16.48 -3.24
CA ALA A 369 -18.28 15.62 -3.65
C ALA A 369 -19.45 16.45 -4.20
N TRP A 370 -19.79 17.59 -3.59
CA TRP A 370 -20.82 18.49 -4.12
C TRP A 370 -20.44 19.09 -5.46
N GLN A 371 -19.19 19.53 -5.63
CA GLN A 371 -18.70 20.09 -6.89
C GLN A 371 -18.72 19.08 -8.02
N GLU A 372 -18.13 17.89 -7.80
CA GLU A 372 -18.01 16.87 -8.84
C GLU A 372 -19.39 16.32 -9.23
N PHE A 373 -20.25 16.04 -8.25
CA PHE A 373 -21.62 15.60 -8.52
C PHE A 373 -22.46 16.69 -9.18
N GLY A 374 -22.41 17.94 -8.68
CA GLY A 374 -23.13 19.06 -9.27
C GLY A 374 -22.77 19.31 -10.73
N LYS A 375 -21.48 19.25 -11.07
CA LYS A 375 -20.98 19.36 -12.46
C LYS A 375 -21.46 18.21 -13.33
N LEU A 376 -21.41 16.97 -12.83
CA LEU A 376 -21.94 15.81 -13.56
C LEU A 376 -23.42 16.00 -13.89
N ILE A 377 -24.25 16.34 -12.89
CA ILE A 377 -25.68 16.53 -13.06
C ILE A 377 -25.99 17.71 -14.02
N GLN A 378 -25.16 18.74 -14.01
CA GLN A 378 -25.25 19.83 -14.98
C GLN A 378 -25.09 19.33 -16.43
N THR A 379 -24.13 18.45 -16.68
CA THR A 379 -23.92 17.85 -18.00
C THR A 379 -25.10 16.98 -18.46
N MET A 380 -25.92 16.52 -17.52
CA MET A 380 -27.15 15.74 -17.77
C MET A 380 -28.40 16.63 -17.97
N GLY A 381 -28.29 17.95 -17.77
CA GLY A 381 -29.35 18.92 -17.97
C GLY A 381 -30.33 19.11 -16.79
N ASP A 382 -30.08 18.45 -15.62
CA ASP A 382 -30.84 18.71 -14.39
C ASP A 382 -30.29 19.93 -13.63
N ASN A 383 -30.63 21.12 -14.11
CA ASN A 383 -30.11 22.36 -13.54
C ASN A 383 -30.50 22.54 -12.07
N ARG A 384 -31.70 22.09 -11.64
CA ARG A 384 -32.16 22.28 -10.28
C ARG A 384 -31.30 21.50 -9.26
N VAL A 385 -30.99 20.24 -9.55
CA VAL A 385 -30.16 19.42 -8.68
C VAL A 385 -28.71 19.90 -8.72
N SER A 386 -28.23 20.27 -9.90
CA SER A 386 -26.88 20.84 -10.09
C SER A 386 -26.70 22.12 -9.26
N GLU A 387 -27.58 23.09 -9.43
CA GLU A 387 -27.52 24.38 -8.70
C GLU A 387 -27.55 24.20 -7.19
N LYS A 388 -28.34 23.23 -6.69
CA LYS A 388 -28.36 22.89 -5.26
C LYS A 388 -26.97 22.52 -4.74
N TYR A 389 -26.28 21.58 -5.39
CA TYR A 389 -25.00 21.06 -4.87
C TYR A 389 -23.83 21.99 -5.16
N LEU A 390 -23.83 22.68 -6.29
CA LEU A 390 -22.87 23.77 -6.55
C LEU A 390 -23.08 24.93 -5.58
N GLY A 391 -24.36 25.20 -5.20
CA GLY A 391 -24.70 26.17 -4.16
C GLY A 391 -24.16 25.78 -2.79
N TYR A 392 -24.31 24.50 -2.39
CA TYR A 392 -23.74 23.98 -1.14
C TYR A 392 -22.21 24.16 -1.11
N ALA A 393 -21.53 23.79 -2.21
CA ALA A 393 -20.11 23.95 -2.32
C ALA A 393 -19.68 25.42 -2.18
N ASN A 394 -20.31 26.33 -2.93
CA ASN A 394 -20.00 27.76 -2.93
C ASN A 394 -20.25 28.41 -1.55
N GLU A 395 -21.36 28.05 -0.88
CA GLU A 395 -21.66 28.54 0.47
C GLU A 395 -20.57 28.13 1.46
N LYS A 396 -20.16 26.84 1.44
CA LYS A 396 -19.17 26.33 2.40
C LYS A 396 -17.74 26.77 2.07
N ILE A 397 -17.44 27.03 0.80
CA ILE A 397 -16.22 27.70 0.38
C ILE A 397 -16.20 29.13 0.95
N GLY A 398 -17.29 29.87 0.83
CA GLY A 398 -17.41 31.21 1.41
C GLY A 398 -17.24 31.21 2.92
N PHE A 399 -17.87 30.24 3.60
CA PHE A 399 -17.70 30.05 5.03
C PHE A 399 -16.25 29.77 5.44
N ALA A 400 -15.58 28.82 4.76
CA ALA A 400 -14.19 28.49 5.04
C ALA A 400 -13.27 29.70 4.83
N ARG A 401 -13.47 30.48 3.76
CA ARG A 401 -12.66 31.67 3.46
C ARG A 401 -12.84 32.82 4.46
N ASN A 402 -14.02 32.95 5.06
CA ASN A 402 -14.29 33.98 6.06
C ASN A 402 -13.65 33.66 7.43
N GLU A 403 -13.27 32.42 7.68
CA GLU A 403 -12.51 32.01 8.86
C GLU A 403 -11.01 32.24 8.65
N GLY A 404 -10.52 33.43 8.54
CA GLY A 404 -9.19 33.92 8.12
C GLY A 404 -7.91 33.09 8.44
N SER A 405 -8.01 31.99 9.18
CA SER A 405 -6.89 31.11 9.53
C SER A 405 -7.03 29.67 8.99
N TRP A 406 -8.01 29.39 8.13
CA TRP A 406 -8.32 28.04 7.69
C TRP A 406 -7.15 27.30 7.03
N LEU A 407 -6.33 27.96 6.22
CA LEU A 407 -5.14 27.37 5.60
C LEU A 407 -4.09 26.90 6.63
N GLN A 408 -4.05 27.54 7.79
CA GLN A 408 -3.03 27.26 8.83
C GLN A 408 -3.44 26.07 9.72
N THR A 409 -4.72 25.71 9.72
CA THR A 409 -5.27 24.61 10.55
C THR A 409 -5.28 23.28 9.83
N PHE A 410 -5.01 23.26 8.51
CA PHE A 410 -5.05 22.05 7.72
C PHE A 410 -3.76 21.24 7.89
N GLY A 411 -3.93 19.97 8.26
CA GLY A 411 -2.89 18.97 8.14
C GLY A 411 -2.89 18.35 6.74
N LEU A 412 -2.15 17.26 6.60
CA LEU A 412 -1.86 16.61 5.32
C LEU A 412 -3.12 16.19 4.55
N HIS A 413 -4.12 15.60 5.24
CA HIS A 413 -5.34 15.08 4.60
C HIS A 413 -6.27 16.21 4.15
N ALA A 414 -6.55 17.16 5.04
CA ALA A 414 -7.40 18.30 4.73
C ALA A 414 -6.78 19.19 3.65
N ALA A 415 -5.46 19.38 3.66
CA ALA A 415 -4.73 20.10 2.62
C ALA A 415 -4.85 19.38 1.26
N SER A 416 -4.74 18.05 1.25
CA SER A 416 -4.90 17.25 0.02
C SER A 416 -6.30 17.42 -0.57
N ASP A 417 -7.34 17.27 0.24
CA ASP A 417 -8.71 17.42 -0.25
C ASP A 417 -9.01 18.86 -0.65
N ALA A 418 -8.49 19.87 0.05
CA ALA A 418 -8.65 21.28 -0.33
C ALA A 418 -8.01 21.58 -1.68
N ILE A 419 -6.80 21.11 -1.95
CA ILE A 419 -6.12 21.24 -3.25
C ILE A 419 -6.90 20.50 -4.35
N ASN A 420 -7.47 19.34 -4.04
CA ASN A 420 -8.26 18.54 -4.99
C ASN A 420 -9.64 19.13 -5.31
N THR A 421 -10.06 20.19 -4.62
CA THR A 421 -11.26 20.96 -4.93
C THR A 421 -10.93 22.19 -5.81
N THR A 422 -11.92 23.04 -6.07
CA THR A 422 -11.72 24.39 -6.63
C THR A 422 -11.75 25.46 -5.55
N LEU A 423 -11.63 25.08 -4.28
CA LEU A 423 -11.63 25.99 -3.13
C LEU A 423 -10.40 26.89 -3.14
N THR A 424 -9.24 26.31 -3.46
CA THR A 424 -7.94 26.97 -3.36
C THR A 424 -7.49 27.57 -4.69
N THR A 425 -6.84 28.72 -4.62
CA THR A 425 -6.12 29.34 -5.75
C THR A 425 -4.75 28.70 -5.96
N GLY A 426 -4.05 29.05 -7.07
CA GLY A 426 -2.68 28.58 -7.30
C GLY A 426 -1.72 28.90 -6.15
N ASP A 427 -1.75 30.16 -5.66
CA ASP A 427 -0.90 30.60 -4.54
C ASP A 427 -1.25 29.88 -3.22
N GLU A 428 -2.54 29.59 -2.98
CA GLU A 428 -2.98 28.85 -1.81
C GLU A 428 -2.58 27.39 -1.91
N ASN A 429 -2.66 26.79 -3.09
CA ASN A 429 -2.14 25.44 -3.34
C ASN A 429 -0.66 25.33 -3.00
N GLN A 430 0.13 26.33 -3.42
CA GLN A 430 1.56 26.36 -3.13
C GLN A 430 1.85 26.53 -1.63
N LYS A 431 1.04 27.32 -0.92
CA LYS A 431 1.17 27.46 0.55
C LYS A 431 0.84 26.15 1.26
N LEU A 432 -0.28 25.51 0.91
CA LEU A 432 -0.66 24.21 1.47
C LEU A 432 0.39 23.14 1.17
N TYR A 433 0.91 23.15 -0.06
CA TYR A 433 1.98 22.25 -0.47
C TYR A 433 3.24 22.44 0.41
N ASN A 434 3.73 23.67 0.53
CA ASN A 434 4.93 23.98 1.30
C ASN A 434 4.77 23.61 2.78
N ASN A 435 3.58 23.80 3.35
CA ASN A 435 3.34 23.52 4.76
C ASN A 435 3.20 22.03 5.08
N ASN A 436 2.72 21.21 4.14
CA ASN A 436 2.31 19.84 4.43
C ASN A 436 3.11 18.76 3.68
N PHE A 437 3.70 19.06 2.50
CA PHE A 437 4.32 18.03 1.65
C PHE A 437 5.87 18.13 1.58
N MET A 438 6.47 19.17 2.14
CA MET A 438 7.93 19.34 2.11
C MET A 438 8.67 18.50 3.16
N ASP A 439 7.98 17.92 4.11
CA ASP A 439 8.54 16.95 5.06
C ASP A 439 8.35 15.53 4.52
N ARG A 440 9.44 14.91 4.01
CA ARG A 440 9.40 13.57 3.42
C ARG A 440 8.90 12.50 4.38
N VAL A 441 9.16 12.64 5.69
CA VAL A 441 8.71 11.69 6.71
C VAL A 441 7.19 11.74 6.86
N ASN A 442 6.65 12.95 6.90
CA ASN A 442 5.25 13.18 7.24
C ASN A 442 4.32 13.37 6.03
N ARG A 443 4.87 13.49 4.81
CA ARG A 443 4.05 13.50 3.58
C ARG A 443 3.60 12.12 3.14
N VAL A 444 4.24 11.05 3.63
CA VAL A 444 3.87 9.66 3.35
C VAL A 444 2.79 9.24 4.34
N SER A 445 1.60 8.97 3.83
CA SER A 445 0.49 8.48 4.62
C SER A 445 0.75 7.05 5.13
N TYR A 446 0.20 6.74 6.30
CA TYR A 446 0.24 5.38 6.84
C TYR A 446 -0.58 4.40 5.98
N SER A 447 -1.71 4.85 5.41
CA SER A 447 -2.46 4.06 4.45
C SER A 447 -2.25 4.55 3.02
N SER A 448 -1.98 3.63 2.11
CA SER A 448 -1.88 3.94 0.69
C SER A 448 -3.23 4.37 0.09
N PHE A 449 -4.34 4.16 0.81
CA PHE A 449 -5.65 4.72 0.47
C PHE A 449 -5.61 6.25 0.45
N ASN A 450 -5.17 6.86 1.55
CA ASN A 450 -5.08 8.33 1.62
C ASN A 450 -3.92 8.87 0.78
N GLU A 451 -2.83 8.14 0.66
CA GLU A 451 -1.70 8.54 -0.20
C GLU A 451 -2.13 8.76 -1.65
N TYR A 452 -3.15 8.05 -2.14
CA TYR A 452 -3.73 8.29 -3.47
C TYR A 452 -4.25 9.73 -3.64
N PHE A 453 -4.90 10.28 -2.62
CA PHE A 453 -5.39 11.67 -2.66
C PHE A 453 -4.26 12.68 -2.49
N MET A 454 -3.20 12.32 -1.78
CA MET A 454 -2.01 13.16 -1.58
C MET A 454 -1.20 13.31 -2.86
N ILE A 455 -0.92 12.22 -3.57
CA ILE A 455 -0.23 12.31 -4.86
C ILE A 455 -1.07 13.05 -5.91
N ALA A 456 -2.40 12.94 -5.85
CA ALA A 456 -3.30 13.73 -6.70
C ALA A 456 -3.20 15.23 -6.39
N ALA A 457 -3.15 15.60 -5.10
CA ALA A 457 -2.97 16.99 -4.67
C ALA A 457 -1.59 17.53 -5.06
N MET A 458 -0.52 16.74 -4.92
CA MET A 458 0.83 17.13 -5.38
C MET A 458 0.84 17.41 -6.88
N ALA A 459 0.24 16.54 -7.70
CA ALA A 459 0.12 16.73 -9.15
C ALA A 459 -0.66 18.00 -9.50
N ARG A 460 -1.78 18.26 -8.80
CA ARG A 460 -2.59 19.46 -8.99
C ARG A 460 -1.87 20.75 -8.55
N ALA A 461 -0.96 20.65 -7.62
CA ALA A 461 -0.04 21.74 -7.24
C ALA A 461 1.20 21.80 -8.16
N HIS A 462 1.24 21.04 -9.26
CA HIS A 462 2.33 20.98 -10.24
C HIS A 462 3.65 20.36 -9.74
N HIS A 463 3.60 19.49 -8.72
CA HIS A 463 4.75 18.81 -8.12
C HIS A 463 4.79 17.30 -8.47
N TRP A 464 4.81 16.94 -9.75
CA TRP A 464 4.79 15.53 -10.19
C TRP A 464 6.02 14.74 -9.77
N ASP A 465 7.21 15.33 -9.77
CA ASP A 465 8.43 14.65 -9.35
C ASP A 465 8.39 14.29 -7.85
N ASP A 466 7.79 15.14 -7.02
CA ASP A 466 7.58 14.84 -5.59
C ASP A 466 6.51 13.77 -5.38
N ALA A 467 5.45 13.78 -6.19
CA ALA A 467 4.46 12.70 -6.20
C ALA A 467 5.09 11.36 -6.59
N LEU A 468 5.98 11.33 -7.59
CA LEU A 468 6.73 10.13 -7.96
C LEU A 468 7.64 9.66 -6.82
N SER A 469 8.32 10.59 -6.12
CA SER A 469 9.11 10.25 -4.94
C SER A 469 8.25 9.65 -3.81
N ALA A 470 7.07 10.20 -3.54
CA ALA A 470 6.11 9.63 -2.57
C ALA A 470 5.61 8.24 -2.99
N ILE A 471 5.37 8.02 -4.30
CA ILE A 471 5.01 6.72 -4.85
C ILE A 471 6.12 5.69 -4.61
N HIS A 472 7.38 6.06 -4.82
CA HIS A 472 8.52 5.20 -4.52
C HIS A 472 8.63 4.89 -3.02
N ASP A 473 8.40 5.88 -2.16
CA ASP A 473 8.46 5.69 -0.71
C ASP A 473 7.36 4.74 -0.24
N THR A 474 6.13 4.90 -0.71
CA THR A 474 4.96 4.13 -0.27
C THR A 474 4.85 2.79 -1.00
N TRP A 475 4.55 2.78 -2.29
CA TRP A 475 4.29 1.55 -3.05
C TRP A 475 5.57 0.82 -3.45
N GLY A 476 6.61 1.56 -3.84
CA GLY A 476 7.93 1.00 -4.07
C GLY A 476 8.49 0.37 -2.79
N GLY A 477 8.30 1.03 -1.66
CA GLY A 477 8.66 0.51 -0.34
C GLY A 477 8.02 -0.83 -0.02
N GLN A 478 6.72 -1.00 -0.28
CA GLN A 478 6.00 -2.27 -0.09
C GLN A 478 6.59 -3.38 -0.97
N ILE A 479 6.93 -3.07 -2.22
CA ILE A 479 7.60 -4.04 -3.12
C ILE A 479 8.98 -4.42 -2.59
N ARG A 480 9.75 -3.46 -2.08
CA ARG A 480 11.07 -3.72 -1.48
C ARG A 480 10.97 -4.53 -0.18
N TYR A 481 9.88 -4.37 0.59
CA TYR A 481 9.56 -5.21 1.73
C TYR A 481 9.28 -6.67 1.34
N GLY A 482 9.00 -6.93 0.08
CA GLY A 482 8.70 -8.24 -0.49
C GLY A 482 7.25 -8.41 -0.92
N GLY A 483 6.46 -7.34 -0.88
CA GLY A 483 5.08 -7.34 -1.34
C GLY A 483 4.96 -7.74 -2.81
N THR A 484 4.01 -8.60 -3.08
CA THR A 484 3.57 -8.96 -4.43
C THR A 484 2.17 -8.45 -4.72
N THR A 485 1.57 -7.85 -3.73
CA THR A 485 0.30 -7.15 -3.65
C THR A 485 0.49 -5.91 -2.78
N PHE A 486 -0.47 -5.01 -2.72
CA PHE A 486 -0.38 -3.82 -1.89
C PHE A 486 -1.10 -4.00 -0.55
N PHE A 487 -0.48 -3.43 0.48
CA PHE A 487 -0.83 -3.59 1.87
C PHE A 487 -1.95 -2.63 2.29
N GLU A 488 -2.62 -2.98 3.35
CA GLU A 488 -3.59 -2.11 4.01
C GLU A 488 -2.93 -0.83 4.50
N VAL A 489 -1.85 -0.97 5.26
CA VAL A 489 -1.04 0.13 5.77
C VAL A 489 0.43 -0.21 5.63
N TYR A 490 1.27 0.82 5.63
CA TYR A 490 2.71 0.65 5.45
C TYR A 490 3.48 1.87 5.99
N ARG A 491 4.67 1.60 6.55
CA ARG A 491 5.67 2.62 6.87
C ARG A 491 6.99 2.28 6.20
N PRO A 492 7.63 3.20 5.51
CA PRO A 492 8.95 2.97 4.92
C PRO A 492 9.98 2.41 5.91
N GLN A 493 9.92 2.80 7.18
CA GLN A 493 10.80 2.30 8.24
C GLN A 493 10.66 0.79 8.51
N TRP A 494 9.59 0.13 8.07
CA TRP A 494 9.47 -1.32 8.20
C TRP A 494 10.59 -2.06 7.46
N ASN A 495 11.07 -1.50 6.35
CA ASN A 495 12.20 -2.06 5.61
C ASN A 495 13.51 -2.06 6.40
N ASP A 496 13.64 -1.17 7.39
CA ASP A 496 14.85 -1.05 8.21
C ASP A 496 14.81 -1.94 9.46
N ILE A 497 13.61 -2.17 10.01
CA ILE A 497 13.45 -2.81 11.32
C ILE A 497 12.89 -4.24 11.26
N LEU A 498 12.19 -4.62 10.21
CA LEU A 498 11.59 -5.93 10.04
C LEU A 498 12.31 -6.72 8.94
N GLY A 499 12.20 -8.04 9.02
CA GLY A 499 12.65 -8.91 7.93
C GLY A 499 11.71 -8.84 6.73
N LYS A 500 12.25 -9.11 5.57
CA LYS A 500 11.47 -9.13 4.33
C LYS A 500 10.35 -10.16 4.42
N ASN A 501 9.13 -9.72 4.14
CA ASN A 501 7.89 -10.48 4.29
C ASN A 501 7.56 -10.92 5.72
N ASP A 502 8.20 -10.40 6.75
CA ASP A 502 7.79 -10.67 8.13
C ASP A 502 6.39 -10.09 8.40
N ALA A 503 5.75 -10.56 9.47
CA ALA A 503 4.49 -9.97 9.91
C ALA A 503 4.68 -8.47 10.18
N PRO A 504 3.78 -7.61 9.67
CA PRO A 504 3.88 -6.18 9.83
C PRO A 504 3.53 -5.74 11.25
N VAL A 505 3.71 -4.45 11.49
CA VAL A 505 3.25 -3.81 12.73
C VAL A 505 1.72 -3.73 12.72
N ASN A 506 1.09 -4.23 13.78
CA ASN A 506 -0.36 -4.16 13.96
C ASN A 506 -0.73 -2.98 14.86
N ASN A 507 -1.50 -2.07 14.30
CA ASN A 507 -2.07 -0.93 15.04
C ASN A 507 -3.47 -0.56 14.56
N GLN A 508 -4.05 -1.45 13.76
CA GLN A 508 -5.42 -1.37 13.27
C GLN A 508 -6.25 -2.58 13.70
N ALA A 509 -7.47 -2.67 13.24
CA ALA A 509 -8.34 -3.79 13.49
C ALA A 509 -7.78 -5.09 12.91
N GLY A 510 -7.45 -6.03 13.76
CA GLY A 510 -6.93 -7.32 13.35
C GLY A 510 -5.49 -7.27 12.81
N TYR A 511 -5.10 -8.27 12.06
CA TYR A 511 -3.81 -8.30 11.37
C TYR A 511 -3.86 -7.43 10.11
N THR A 512 -2.79 -6.68 9.87
CA THR A 512 -2.63 -5.90 8.63
C THR A 512 -2.62 -6.84 7.42
N SER A 513 -3.53 -6.64 6.48
CA SER A 513 -3.55 -7.40 5.22
C SER A 513 -2.44 -6.93 4.28
N PHE A 514 -1.81 -7.87 3.62
CA PHE A 514 -0.90 -7.59 2.50
C PHE A 514 -1.60 -7.54 1.15
N THR A 515 -2.92 -7.71 1.12
CA THR A 515 -3.71 -7.67 -0.11
C THR A 515 -4.96 -6.84 0.08
N HIS A 516 -4.80 -5.52 -0.02
CA HIS A 516 -5.84 -4.55 0.23
C HIS A 516 -6.03 -3.63 -1.00
N PRO A 517 -7.09 -3.81 -1.80
CA PRO A 517 -7.26 -3.08 -3.07
C PRO A 517 -7.48 -1.57 -2.91
N TRP A 518 -7.85 -1.07 -1.72
CA TRP A 518 -7.90 0.37 -1.46
C TRP A 518 -6.56 1.07 -1.72
N SER A 519 -5.46 0.32 -1.68
CA SER A 519 -4.11 0.80 -1.97
C SER A 519 -3.79 0.93 -3.46
N SER A 520 -4.74 0.60 -4.35
CA SER A 520 -4.47 0.50 -5.80
C SER A 520 -4.76 1.76 -6.60
N GLY A 521 -5.16 2.87 -5.96
CA GLY A 521 -5.46 4.14 -6.65
C GLY A 521 -4.31 4.68 -7.51
N VAL A 522 -3.07 4.37 -7.13
CA VAL A 522 -1.85 4.71 -7.90
C VAL A 522 -1.90 4.22 -9.35
N VAL A 523 -2.62 3.14 -9.65
CA VAL A 523 -2.78 2.59 -11.01
C VAL A 523 -3.48 3.60 -11.93
N LYS A 524 -4.58 4.20 -11.43
CA LYS A 524 -5.29 5.27 -12.16
C LYS A 524 -4.42 6.52 -12.25
N TRP A 525 -3.77 6.91 -11.14
CA TRP A 525 -2.91 8.10 -11.12
C TRP A 525 -1.79 8.02 -12.16
N LEU A 526 -1.07 6.89 -12.25
CA LEU A 526 -0.03 6.67 -13.26
C LEU A 526 -0.58 6.72 -14.69
N SER A 527 -1.79 6.19 -14.90
CA SER A 527 -2.46 6.22 -16.21
C SER A 527 -2.94 7.62 -16.59
N GLU A 528 -3.43 8.41 -15.64
CA GLU A 528 -3.97 9.74 -15.92
C GLU A 528 -2.92 10.86 -15.84
N GLU A 529 -1.92 10.75 -14.97
CA GLU A 529 -0.91 11.79 -14.81
C GLU A 529 0.36 11.51 -15.62
N ILE A 530 0.88 10.30 -15.59
CA ILE A 530 2.16 9.98 -16.23
C ILE A 530 1.95 9.57 -17.70
N LEU A 531 1.00 8.67 -17.99
CA LEU A 531 0.59 8.40 -19.38
C LEU A 531 -0.25 9.56 -19.96
N GLY A 532 -0.93 10.30 -19.09
CA GLY A 532 -1.57 11.57 -19.40
C GLY A 532 -2.98 11.49 -19.97
N ILE A 533 -3.62 10.32 -19.99
CA ILE A 533 -4.92 10.12 -20.66
C ILE A 533 -6.06 10.37 -19.67
N LYS A 534 -6.85 11.43 -19.89
CA LYS A 534 -7.99 11.81 -19.02
C LYS A 534 -9.24 12.13 -19.84
N PRO A 535 -10.44 11.70 -19.42
CA PRO A 535 -11.67 12.13 -20.06
C PRO A 535 -11.90 13.63 -19.81
N SER A 536 -12.24 14.39 -20.86
CA SER A 536 -12.74 15.76 -20.76
C SER A 536 -14.25 15.84 -20.92
N LYS A 537 -14.85 14.78 -21.50
CA LYS A 537 -16.30 14.60 -21.60
C LYS A 537 -16.67 13.16 -21.24
N PRO A 538 -17.85 12.93 -20.64
CA PRO A 538 -18.28 11.59 -20.24
C PRO A 538 -18.16 10.56 -21.38
N GLY A 539 -17.78 9.34 -21.02
CA GLY A 539 -17.61 8.23 -21.97
C GLY A 539 -16.45 8.42 -22.95
N PHE A 540 -15.48 9.25 -22.61
CA PHE A 540 -14.38 9.61 -23.51
C PHE A 540 -14.88 10.15 -24.87
N ALA A 541 -16.06 10.80 -24.90
CA ALA A 541 -16.51 11.49 -26.10
C ALA A 541 -15.47 12.53 -26.55
N ALA A 542 -14.82 13.16 -25.57
CA ALA A 542 -13.58 13.89 -25.75
C ALA A 542 -12.62 13.60 -24.58
N PHE A 543 -11.31 13.75 -24.83
CA PHE A 543 -10.27 13.49 -23.84
C PHE A 543 -9.04 14.33 -24.09
N THR A 544 -8.20 14.45 -23.08
CA THR A 544 -6.87 15.06 -23.17
C THR A 544 -5.78 14.00 -23.02
N VAL A 545 -4.61 14.28 -23.60
CA VAL A 545 -3.41 13.45 -23.41
C VAL A 545 -2.25 14.39 -23.05
N ILE A 546 -1.97 14.48 -21.77
CA ILE A 546 -0.95 15.40 -21.22
C ILE A 546 -0.05 14.60 -20.28
N PRO A 547 1.00 13.94 -20.80
CA PRO A 547 1.92 13.18 -19.99
C PRO A 547 2.83 14.10 -19.18
N HIS A 548 2.92 13.88 -17.88
CA HIS A 548 3.81 14.62 -16.98
C HIS A 548 5.04 13.77 -16.64
N LEU A 549 6.08 13.83 -17.47
CA LEU A 549 7.29 13.07 -17.30
C LEU A 549 8.27 13.73 -16.30
N GLY A 550 8.07 15.00 -15.99
CA GLY A 550 8.88 15.75 -15.06
C GLY A 550 10.36 15.74 -15.44
N ARG A 551 11.23 15.75 -14.45
CA ARG A 551 12.69 15.65 -14.63
C ARG A 551 13.19 14.21 -14.53
N SER A 552 12.38 13.31 -13.97
CA SER A 552 12.77 11.94 -13.61
C SER A 552 12.57 10.94 -14.76
N LEU A 553 11.55 11.13 -15.61
CA LEU A 553 11.18 10.16 -16.65
C LEU A 553 11.58 10.62 -18.03
N SER A 554 12.04 9.70 -18.88
CA SER A 554 12.38 9.98 -20.29
C SER A 554 11.30 9.54 -21.28
N ASN A 555 10.53 8.51 -20.94
CA ASN A 555 9.48 7.97 -21.80
C ASN A 555 8.36 7.33 -20.97
N VAL A 556 7.20 7.23 -21.60
CA VAL A 556 6.05 6.47 -21.13
C VAL A 556 5.30 5.88 -22.30
N HIS A 557 4.76 4.68 -22.12
CA HIS A 557 3.82 4.09 -23.06
C HIS A 557 2.78 3.25 -22.35
N GLY A 558 1.61 3.16 -22.95
CA GLY A 558 0.54 2.38 -22.40
C GLY A 558 -0.74 2.47 -23.18
N THR A 559 -1.75 1.81 -22.65
CA THR A 559 -3.09 1.74 -23.23
C THR A 559 -4.11 1.92 -22.12
N LEU A 560 -5.12 2.74 -22.38
CA LEU A 560 -6.27 2.93 -21.50
C LEU A 560 -7.51 2.41 -22.23
N PRO A 561 -8.22 1.40 -21.71
CA PRO A 561 -9.46 0.92 -22.27
C PRO A 561 -10.57 1.97 -22.07
N THR A 562 -11.42 2.14 -23.07
CA THR A 562 -12.63 2.98 -22.97
C THR A 562 -13.81 2.25 -23.59
N VAL A 563 -15.01 2.71 -23.31
CA VAL A 563 -16.24 2.20 -23.96
C VAL A 563 -16.28 2.42 -25.47
N LYS A 564 -15.40 3.26 -26.00
CA LYS A 564 -15.26 3.57 -27.45
C LYS A 564 -14.09 2.81 -28.11
N GLY A 565 -13.37 2.01 -27.36
CA GLY A 565 -12.13 1.34 -27.76
C GLY A 565 -10.93 1.87 -26.98
N SER A 566 -9.78 1.26 -27.19
CA SER A 566 -8.58 1.58 -26.43
C SER A 566 -7.85 2.81 -26.99
N ILE A 567 -7.47 3.73 -26.10
CA ILE A 567 -6.54 4.82 -26.41
C ILE A 567 -5.14 4.29 -26.11
N SER A 568 -4.24 4.31 -27.11
CA SER A 568 -2.85 3.90 -26.92
C SER A 568 -1.92 5.09 -27.15
N ALA A 569 -1.01 5.32 -26.22
CA ALA A 569 -0.08 6.42 -26.27
C ALA A 569 1.36 5.96 -26.00
N HIS A 570 2.29 6.56 -26.71
CA HIS A 570 3.73 6.42 -26.49
C HIS A 570 4.39 7.79 -26.63
N PHE A 571 5.16 8.19 -25.65
CA PHE A 571 5.92 9.44 -25.67
C PHE A 571 7.36 9.15 -25.22
N ASP A 572 8.33 9.64 -26.00
CA ASP A 572 9.75 9.62 -25.67
C ASP A 572 10.37 10.99 -25.94
N LYS A 573 10.52 11.80 -24.88
CA LYS A 573 11.11 13.14 -24.98
C LYS A 573 12.60 13.13 -25.31
N ARG A 574 13.27 11.99 -25.08
CA ARG A 574 14.69 11.84 -25.44
C ARG A 574 14.88 11.70 -26.94
N THR A 575 14.07 10.90 -27.61
CA THR A 575 14.13 10.71 -29.06
C THR A 575 13.32 11.73 -29.84
N GLY A 576 12.27 12.25 -29.23
CA GLY A 576 11.25 13.11 -29.89
C GLY A 576 10.22 12.30 -30.68
N ILE A 577 10.22 10.97 -30.55
CA ILE A 577 9.28 10.09 -31.24
C ILE A 577 8.11 9.80 -30.29
N SER A 578 6.91 10.05 -30.79
CA SER A 578 5.68 9.78 -30.07
C SER A 578 4.61 9.18 -30.98
N LYS A 579 3.67 8.46 -30.40
CA LYS A 579 2.57 7.84 -31.12
C LYS A 579 1.29 7.91 -30.29
N LEU A 580 0.17 8.21 -30.97
CA LEU A 580 -1.15 8.20 -30.35
C LEU A 580 -2.15 7.48 -31.26
N ILE A 581 -2.99 6.64 -30.69
CA ILE A 581 -4.13 6.04 -31.36
C ILE A 581 -5.39 6.59 -30.70
N VAL A 582 -6.20 7.29 -31.50
CA VAL A 582 -7.49 7.87 -31.13
C VAL A 582 -8.61 6.97 -31.68
N PRO A 583 -9.42 6.33 -30.82
CA PRO A 583 -10.47 5.41 -31.26
C PRO A 583 -11.65 6.14 -31.93
N LYS A 584 -12.44 5.38 -32.69
CA LYS A 584 -13.63 5.92 -33.37
C LYS A 584 -14.64 6.48 -32.35
N GLY A 585 -15.29 7.58 -32.69
CA GLY A 585 -16.31 8.21 -31.85
C GLY A 585 -15.74 8.99 -30.68
N THR A 586 -14.45 9.31 -30.69
CA THR A 586 -13.78 10.15 -29.67
C THR A 586 -13.05 11.34 -30.32
N LEU A 587 -12.71 12.33 -29.52
CA LEU A 587 -11.91 13.48 -29.92
C LEU A 587 -10.79 13.70 -28.89
N ALA A 588 -9.54 13.69 -29.33
CA ALA A 588 -8.43 14.15 -28.51
C ALA A 588 -8.34 15.68 -28.58
N GLU A 589 -8.94 16.38 -27.61
CA GLU A 589 -9.06 17.84 -27.61
C GLU A 589 -7.72 18.53 -27.45
N LYS A 590 -6.85 17.98 -26.60
CA LYS A 590 -5.51 18.51 -26.34
C LYS A 590 -4.53 17.33 -26.19
N VAL A 591 -3.47 17.34 -26.99
CA VAL A 591 -2.39 16.37 -26.96
C VAL A 591 -1.08 17.12 -26.77
N ALA A 592 -0.42 16.94 -25.62
CA ALA A 592 0.81 17.60 -25.28
C ALA A 592 1.99 16.63 -25.45
N LEU A 593 2.90 16.97 -26.37
CA LEU A 593 4.12 16.20 -26.61
C LEU A 593 5.20 16.68 -25.65
N PRO A 594 5.67 15.86 -24.69
CA PRO A 594 6.61 16.30 -23.68
C PRO A 594 8.00 16.52 -24.28
N LEU A 595 8.59 17.65 -24.00
CA LEU A 595 9.91 18.04 -24.48
C LEU A 595 10.98 18.01 -23.37
N GLY A 596 10.60 17.93 -22.10
CA GLY A 596 11.47 18.34 -21.02
C GLY A 596 11.80 19.83 -21.18
N LYS A 597 13.07 20.17 -21.18
CA LYS A 597 13.58 21.51 -21.52
C LYS A 597 14.31 21.55 -22.87
N ASN A 598 14.19 20.48 -23.68
CA ASN A 598 14.74 20.46 -25.03
C ASN A 598 14.07 21.53 -25.90
N LYS A 599 14.84 22.17 -26.76
CA LYS A 599 14.35 23.21 -27.69
C LYS A 599 13.94 22.58 -29.01
N PRO A 600 12.66 22.56 -29.36
CA PRO A 600 12.21 21.99 -30.62
C PRO A 600 12.61 22.86 -31.79
N ALA A 601 12.93 22.25 -32.92
CA ALA A 601 13.15 22.89 -34.22
C ALA A 601 11.94 22.71 -35.14
N SER A 602 11.34 21.52 -35.15
CA SER A 602 10.15 21.25 -35.95
C SER A 602 9.38 20.06 -35.41
N LEU A 603 8.09 19.99 -35.75
CA LEU A 603 7.21 18.84 -35.52
C LEU A 603 6.68 18.32 -36.85
N LYS A 604 6.83 17.04 -37.08
CA LYS A 604 6.10 16.33 -38.14
C LYS A 604 5.01 15.46 -37.52
N ILE A 605 3.86 15.43 -38.17
CA ILE A 605 2.76 14.51 -37.86
C ILE A 605 2.51 13.67 -39.11
N ASN A 606 2.64 12.34 -38.98
CA ASN A 606 2.52 11.40 -40.12
C ASN A 606 3.39 11.81 -41.33
N GLY A 607 4.65 12.22 -41.06
CA GLY A 607 5.65 12.62 -42.06
C GLY A 607 5.52 14.05 -42.59
N LYS A 608 4.43 14.76 -42.30
CA LYS A 608 4.22 16.16 -42.74
C LYS A 608 4.60 17.16 -41.66
N ILE A 609 5.34 18.22 -42.04
CA ILE A 609 5.68 19.31 -41.11
C ILE A 609 4.38 20.03 -40.74
N GLN A 610 4.12 20.14 -39.42
CA GLN A 610 2.97 20.84 -38.85
C GLN A 610 3.38 22.08 -38.06
N TRP A 611 4.64 22.13 -37.60
CA TRP A 611 5.16 23.25 -36.85
C TRP A 611 6.69 23.36 -37.08
N SER A 612 7.19 24.60 -37.14
CA SER A 612 8.61 24.89 -37.22
C SER A 612 8.89 26.23 -36.56
N ASN A 613 10.05 26.36 -35.94
CA ASN A 613 10.49 27.64 -35.35
C ASN A 613 11.07 28.63 -36.37
N THR A 614 11.16 28.24 -37.65
CA THR A 614 11.76 29.06 -38.73
C THR A 614 10.76 29.46 -39.83
N THR A 615 9.58 28.88 -39.83
CA THR A 615 8.57 29.15 -40.90
C THR A 615 7.20 29.36 -40.25
N ASP A 616 6.48 30.42 -40.70
CA ASP A 616 5.09 30.69 -40.35
C ASP A 616 4.16 29.62 -40.96
N VAL A 617 4.18 28.44 -40.40
CA VAL A 617 3.17 27.40 -40.67
C VAL A 617 1.96 27.74 -39.80
N LYS A 618 0.89 28.24 -40.39
CA LYS A 618 -0.40 28.43 -39.69
C LYS A 618 -0.97 27.05 -39.34
N THR A 619 -0.75 26.62 -38.14
CA THR A 619 -1.25 25.32 -37.62
C THR A 619 -1.80 25.46 -36.20
N ASP A 620 -2.64 24.52 -35.81
CA ASP A 620 -3.19 24.41 -34.44
C ASP A 620 -2.16 23.82 -33.45
N VAL A 621 -0.85 24.12 -33.66
CA VAL A 621 0.24 23.67 -32.80
C VAL A 621 0.81 24.84 -32.05
N SER A 622 0.85 24.76 -30.73
CA SER A 622 1.45 25.77 -29.86
C SER A 622 2.60 25.21 -29.06
N LEU A 623 3.55 26.06 -28.67
CA LEU A 623 4.58 25.74 -27.68
C LEU A 623 4.10 26.26 -26.31
N GLU A 624 3.88 25.38 -25.38
CA GLU A 624 3.55 25.70 -23.99
C GLU A 624 4.77 25.44 -23.11
N ALA A 625 5.25 26.47 -22.43
CA ALA A 625 6.36 26.37 -21.48
C ALA A 625 5.82 26.32 -20.06
N THR A 626 6.31 25.37 -19.25
CA THR A 626 6.05 25.30 -17.81
C THR A 626 7.37 25.30 -17.05
N GLU A 627 7.32 25.43 -15.73
CA GLU A 627 8.52 25.41 -14.91
C GLU A 627 9.32 24.11 -15.10
N ASN A 628 8.65 22.98 -15.08
CA ASN A 628 9.29 21.65 -15.03
C ASN A 628 9.39 20.96 -16.40
N GLU A 629 8.49 21.26 -17.34
CA GLU A 629 8.43 20.61 -18.64
C GLU A 629 7.80 21.54 -19.69
N ASP A 630 8.35 21.57 -20.88
CA ASP A 630 7.81 22.27 -22.03
C ASP A 630 7.08 21.27 -22.95
N TYR A 631 6.06 21.74 -23.68
CA TYR A 631 5.24 20.88 -24.55
C TYR A 631 5.04 21.52 -25.93
N LEU A 632 5.05 20.69 -26.97
CA LEU A 632 4.35 21.02 -28.21
C LEU A 632 2.92 20.46 -28.13
N VAL A 633 1.95 21.34 -28.18
CA VAL A 633 0.53 21.03 -28.01
C VAL A 633 -0.18 21.00 -29.33
N VAL A 634 -0.90 19.92 -29.61
CA VAL A 634 -1.73 19.71 -30.80
C VAL A 634 -3.17 19.58 -30.33
N HIS A 635 -4.08 20.28 -31.03
CA HIS A 635 -5.49 20.31 -30.69
C HIS A 635 -6.37 19.50 -31.62
N ASN A 636 -7.50 19.04 -31.16
CA ASN A 636 -8.63 18.51 -31.91
C ASN A 636 -8.29 17.34 -32.86
N LEU A 637 -7.47 16.38 -32.38
CA LEU A 637 -7.15 15.21 -33.19
C LEU A 637 -8.35 14.27 -33.28
N LYS A 638 -8.82 14.04 -34.53
CA LYS A 638 -9.92 13.14 -34.88
C LYS A 638 -9.49 11.66 -34.72
N PRO A 639 -10.44 10.70 -34.79
CA PRO A 639 -10.08 9.27 -34.77
C PRO A 639 -9.02 8.94 -35.85
N GLY A 640 -7.97 8.22 -35.45
CA GLY A 640 -6.86 7.87 -36.32
C GLY A 640 -5.59 7.46 -35.55
N THR A 641 -4.55 7.19 -36.31
CA THR A 641 -3.20 6.92 -35.77
C THR A 641 -2.28 8.07 -36.13
N TYR A 642 -1.63 8.61 -35.11
CA TYR A 642 -0.74 9.76 -35.23
C TYR A 642 0.67 9.34 -34.82
N ASN A 643 1.65 9.56 -35.73
CA ASN A 643 3.07 9.40 -35.43
C ASN A 643 3.67 10.80 -35.42
N PHE A 644 4.22 11.19 -34.29
CA PHE A 644 4.83 12.49 -34.08
C PHE A 644 6.35 12.35 -34.09
N GLU A 645 7.03 13.26 -34.78
CA GLU A 645 8.48 13.36 -34.82
C GLU A 645 8.89 14.80 -34.53
N VAL A 646 9.40 15.03 -33.31
CA VAL A 646 9.98 16.31 -32.90
C VAL A 646 11.46 16.29 -33.20
N LYS A 647 11.93 17.20 -34.09
CA LYS A 647 13.35 17.50 -34.22
C LYS A 647 13.75 18.55 -33.20
N TYR A 648 14.82 18.29 -32.48
CA TYR A 648 15.37 19.23 -31.50
C TYR A 648 16.49 20.08 -32.13
N LYS A 649 16.44 21.40 -31.89
CA LYS A 649 17.54 22.31 -32.17
C LYS A 649 18.64 22.16 -31.12
N GLU A 650 18.21 21.99 -29.86
CA GLU A 650 19.07 21.83 -28.72
C GLU A 650 18.46 20.80 -27.79
N ARG A 651 19.32 19.95 -27.22
CA ARG A 651 18.93 18.96 -26.20
C ARG A 651 19.55 19.35 -24.85
N LEU A 652 18.70 19.55 -23.86
CA LEU A 652 19.10 19.90 -22.51
C LEU A 652 18.85 18.69 -21.62
N GLN A 653 19.92 18.11 -21.10
CA GLN A 653 19.81 17.01 -20.14
C GLN A 653 19.64 17.61 -18.76
N LEU A 654 18.43 17.46 -18.17
CA LEU A 654 18.17 17.84 -16.80
C LEU A 654 18.50 16.65 -15.89
N SER A 655 19.17 16.94 -14.77
CA SER A 655 19.31 15.95 -13.69
C SER A 655 17.96 15.73 -13.00
N PRO A 656 17.68 14.51 -12.52
CA PRO A 656 16.54 14.29 -11.63
C PRO A 656 16.55 15.28 -10.48
N PRO A 657 15.40 15.64 -9.92
CA PRO A 657 15.35 16.52 -8.76
C PRO A 657 16.05 15.87 -7.58
N LYS A 658 16.62 16.68 -6.70
CA LYS A 658 17.18 16.16 -5.46
C LYS A 658 16.04 15.74 -4.54
N GLU A 659 16.07 14.49 -4.08
CA GLU A 659 15.10 14.02 -3.13
C GLU A 659 15.18 14.75 -1.80
N LEU A 660 14.02 14.96 -1.17
CA LEU A 660 13.95 15.49 0.19
C LEU A 660 14.59 14.47 1.16
N PRO A 661 15.31 14.93 2.19
CA PRO A 661 15.93 14.03 3.15
C PRO A 661 14.90 13.43 4.12
N TRP A 662 15.19 12.22 4.62
CA TRP A 662 14.52 11.68 5.79
C TRP A 662 15.08 12.35 7.04
N THR A 663 14.32 13.28 7.62
CA THR A 663 14.77 14.06 8.77
C THR A 663 13.91 13.77 9.98
N TYR A 664 14.55 13.38 11.09
CA TYR A 664 13.88 13.13 12.36
C TYR A 664 14.45 14.09 13.43
N GLN A 665 13.57 14.52 14.33
CA GLN A 665 13.96 15.39 15.46
C GLN A 665 14.62 14.57 16.58
N VAL A 666 14.14 13.33 16.79
CA VAL A 666 14.70 12.38 17.76
C VAL A 666 15.72 11.50 17.05
N LYS A 667 16.99 11.61 17.49
CA LYS A 667 18.10 10.96 16.78
C LYS A 667 18.60 9.66 17.39
N THR A 668 18.33 9.41 18.66
CA THR A 668 19.01 8.33 19.38
C THR A 668 18.01 7.48 20.13
N ILE A 669 18.09 6.18 19.89
CA ILE A 669 17.39 5.16 20.66
C ILE A 669 18.45 4.27 21.29
N GLN A 670 18.48 4.22 22.61
CA GLN A 670 19.31 3.29 23.36
C GLN A 670 18.45 2.14 23.85
N GLN A 671 18.93 0.91 23.71
CA GLN A 671 18.29 -0.30 24.27
C GLN A 671 19.24 -0.97 25.25
N ASP A 672 18.73 -1.29 26.45
CA ASP A 672 19.46 -2.00 27.50
C ASP A 672 18.69 -3.26 27.91
N SER A 673 19.32 -4.41 27.75
CA SER A 673 18.77 -5.73 28.10
C SER A 673 19.49 -6.38 29.31
N VAL A 674 20.39 -5.64 29.99
CA VAL A 674 21.27 -6.17 31.03
C VAL A 674 20.80 -5.77 32.42
N THR A 675 20.25 -4.58 32.58
CA THR A 675 19.91 -4.01 33.90
C THR A 675 18.80 -4.78 34.64
N GLY A 676 17.86 -5.42 33.91
CA GLY A 676 16.71 -6.09 34.52
C GLY A 676 15.87 -5.12 35.38
N GLY A 677 15.29 -5.59 36.46
CA GLY A 677 14.46 -4.77 37.34
C GLY A 677 15.21 -3.78 38.24
N LYS A 678 16.56 -3.83 38.27
CA LYS A 678 17.39 -2.99 39.13
C LYS A 678 17.62 -1.61 38.51
N TRP A 679 16.59 -0.82 38.46
CA TRP A 679 16.61 0.50 37.79
C TRP A 679 17.18 1.63 38.62
N LYS A 680 17.08 1.55 39.95
CA LYS A 680 17.53 2.62 40.88
C LYS A 680 19.00 2.95 40.69
N GLY A 681 19.31 4.25 40.63
CA GLY A 681 20.65 4.76 40.38
C GLY A 681 21.11 4.71 38.91
N LYS A 682 20.34 4.12 38.02
CA LYS A 682 20.62 4.09 36.57
C LYS A 682 19.57 4.80 35.74
N TYR A 683 18.32 4.68 36.10
CA TYR A 683 17.18 5.32 35.44
C TYR A 683 16.32 6.06 36.48
N GLY A 684 15.58 7.07 36.05
CA GLY A 684 14.56 7.73 36.85
C GLY A 684 15.12 8.71 37.85
N ALA A 685 16.29 9.31 37.58
CA ALA A 685 16.87 10.29 38.51
C ALA A 685 15.98 11.52 38.72
N GLU A 686 15.19 11.94 37.75
CA GLU A 686 14.22 13.03 37.85
C GLU A 686 12.81 12.54 38.18
N GLY A 687 12.48 11.30 37.87
CA GLY A 687 11.16 10.75 38.18
C GLY A 687 10.91 9.38 37.53
N SER A 688 9.84 8.72 38.01
CA SER A 688 9.47 7.40 37.50
C SER A 688 7.99 7.10 37.69
N ILE A 689 7.46 6.22 36.86
CA ILE A 689 6.16 5.59 37.00
C ILE A 689 6.37 4.08 36.91
N LEU A 690 6.05 3.34 37.98
CA LEU A 690 5.96 1.89 37.94
C LEU A 690 4.48 1.52 37.86
N PHE A 691 4.08 0.92 36.75
CA PHE A 691 2.67 0.59 36.50
C PHE A 691 2.22 -0.61 37.33
N ASN A 692 1.08 -0.43 38.02
CA ASN A 692 0.43 -1.51 38.79
C ASN A 692 1.36 -2.25 39.78
N ALA A 693 2.37 -1.59 40.29
CA ALA A 693 3.41 -2.22 41.10
C ALA A 693 2.89 -2.75 42.46
N VAL A 694 1.81 -2.15 42.97
CA VAL A 694 1.23 -2.55 44.29
C VAL A 694 0.00 -3.42 44.10
N LYS A 695 -0.87 -3.04 43.20
CA LYS A 695 -2.09 -3.76 42.78
C LYS A 695 -2.58 -3.20 41.46
N ALA A 696 -3.47 -3.91 40.79
CA ALA A 696 -4.09 -3.41 39.56
C ALA A 696 -4.75 -2.04 39.78
N GLY A 697 -4.47 -1.09 38.88
CA GLY A 697 -4.94 0.29 38.97
C GLY A 697 -4.15 1.22 39.90
N VAL A 698 -3.11 0.72 40.59
CA VAL A 698 -2.27 1.53 41.49
C VAL A 698 -0.83 1.60 40.98
N ASN A 699 -0.45 2.77 40.47
CA ASN A 699 0.89 3.06 39.98
C ASN A 699 1.72 3.77 41.08
N LEU A 700 2.97 3.36 41.25
CA LEU A 700 3.93 4.16 42.01
C LEU A 700 4.46 5.27 41.11
N ARG A 701 4.30 6.52 41.57
CA ARG A 701 4.64 7.71 40.75
C ARG A 701 5.55 8.64 41.53
N ASN A 702 6.65 9.01 40.92
CA ASN A 702 7.47 10.15 41.29
C ASN A 702 7.59 11.02 40.04
N MET A 703 6.92 12.19 40.02
CA MET A 703 6.80 13.00 38.80
C MET A 703 7.83 14.12 38.83
N PRO A 704 8.54 14.36 37.70
CA PRO A 704 9.45 15.50 37.57
C PRO A 704 8.67 16.82 37.51
N SER A 705 9.28 17.93 37.89
CA SER A 705 8.64 19.26 38.00
C SER A 705 8.13 19.81 36.65
N TYR A 706 8.68 19.35 35.54
CA TYR A 706 8.29 19.77 34.19
C TYR A 706 7.12 18.97 33.62
N LEU A 707 6.55 18.04 34.40
CA LEU A 707 5.50 17.15 33.95
C LEU A 707 4.43 16.96 35.05
N ASP A 708 3.17 17.28 34.75
CA ASP A 708 2.07 17.10 35.70
C ASP A 708 1.57 15.64 35.72
N THR A 709 1.44 15.06 34.56
CA THR A 709 0.86 13.72 34.41
C THR A 709 1.32 13.06 33.10
N VAL A 710 1.18 11.75 33.05
CA VAL A 710 1.26 10.96 31.81
C VAL A 710 -0.13 10.44 31.52
N ILE A 711 -0.60 10.64 30.27
CA ILE A 711 -1.92 10.21 29.85
C ILE A 711 -1.79 8.90 29.10
N LEU A 712 -2.51 7.89 29.55
CA LEU A 712 -2.51 6.55 28.99
C LEU A 712 -3.84 6.28 28.27
N SER A 713 -3.78 5.62 27.11
CA SER A 713 -4.99 5.20 26.38
C SER A 713 -4.83 3.78 25.83
N ARG A 714 -5.95 3.08 25.69
CA ARG A 714 -6.06 1.75 25.09
C ARG A 714 -5.27 0.67 25.83
N PHE A 715 -5.40 0.63 27.15
CA PHE A 715 -4.69 -0.33 27.99
C PHE A 715 -5.64 -1.01 29.00
N LYS A 716 -5.18 -2.11 29.55
CA LYS A 716 -5.71 -2.74 30.76
C LYS A 716 -4.62 -2.80 31.82
N ASP A 717 -5.02 -2.72 33.08
CA ASP A 717 -4.13 -2.87 34.22
C ASP A 717 -3.86 -4.35 34.48
N VAL A 718 -2.59 -4.68 34.71
CA VAL A 718 -2.16 -6.05 35.06
C VAL A 718 -1.27 -6.01 36.27
N HIS A 719 -1.62 -6.85 37.23
CA HIS A 719 -0.83 -7.09 38.45
C HIS A 719 -0.83 -8.56 38.75
N LEU A 720 0.34 -9.15 38.98
CA LEU A 720 0.51 -10.54 39.36
C LEU A 720 1.52 -10.65 40.50
N ASN A 721 1.12 -11.32 41.61
CA ASN A 721 2.06 -11.71 42.64
C ASN A 721 2.77 -12.98 42.15
N THR A 722 4.10 -12.94 42.03
CA THR A 722 4.90 -14.05 41.52
C THR A 722 5.36 -14.99 42.59
N ALA A 723 4.98 -14.76 43.84
CA ALA A 723 5.34 -15.52 45.06
C ALA A 723 6.85 -15.59 45.37
N GLN A 724 7.71 -15.21 44.45
CA GLN A 724 9.16 -15.14 44.57
C GLN A 724 9.71 -13.89 43.92
N PRO A 725 10.70 -13.23 44.50
CA PRO A 725 11.42 -12.13 43.87
C PRO A 725 12.06 -12.58 42.54
N ASP A 726 11.87 -11.82 41.49
CA ASP A 726 12.52 -12.04 40.21
C ASP A 726 13.31 -10.78 39.80
N TYR A 727 14.58 -10.93 39.47
CA TYR A 727 15.46 -9.85 39.11
C TYR A 727 14.99 -9.03 37.89
N LYS A 728 14.05 -9.56 37.13
CA LYS A 728 13.46 -8.89 35.95
C LYS A 728 12.34 -7.92 36.33
N LEU A 729 11.72 -8.11 37.52
CA LEU A 729 10.59 -7.30 37.93
C LEU A 729 11.06 -5.90 38.33
N LEU A 730 10.35 -4.87 37.86
CA LEU A 730 10.53 -3.54 38.39
C LEU A 730 9.98 -3.48 39.82
N HIS A 731 10.81 -3.25 40.76
CA HIS A 731 10.42 -3.16 42.17
C HIS A 731 10.98 -1.93 42.85
N ASP A 732 10.27 -1.46 43.83
CA ASP A 732 10.82 -0.66 44.89
C ASP A 732 11.34 -1.60 46.00
N ASP A 733 11.81 -1.05 47.10
CA ASP A 733 12.36 -1.86 48.22
C ASP A 733 11.31 -2.69 48.96
N VAL A 734 10.02 -2.48 48.68
CA VAL A 734 8.89 -3.09 49.40
C VAL A 734 8.20 -4.19 48.56
N HIS A 735 8.14 -4.04 47.24
CA HIS A 735 7.33 -4.88 46.31
C HIS A 735 8.20 -5.70 45.35
N ALA A 736 9.14 -6.47 45.87
CA ALA A 736 10.14 -7.15 45.05
C ALA A 736 9.61 -8.37 44.27
N SER A 737 8.43 -8.88 44.62
CA SER A 737 7.84 -10.08 44.00
C SER A 737 6.65 -9.79 43.07
N ASP A 738 6.30 -8.53 42.87
CA ASP A 738 5.10 -8.19 42.14
C ASP A 738 5.42 -7.78 40.69
N PHE A 739 4.76 -8.43 39.75
CA PHE A 739 4.75 -8.02 38.36
C PHE A 739 3.63 -7.02 38.12
N GLY A 740 3.97 -5.80 37.78
CA GLY A 740 3.05 -4.73 37.36
C GLY A 740 3.28 -4.28 35.94
N ALA A 741 2.24 -4.11 35.18
CA ALA A 741 2.29 -3.60 33.81
C ALA A 741 0.95 -3.01 33.38
N ILE A 742 1.00 -2.13 32.36
CA ILE A 742 -0.14 -1.88 31.49
C ILE A 742 0.04 -2.72 30.22
N GLN A 743 -1.06 -3.31 29.75
CA GLN A 743 -1.06 -4.12 28.54
C GLN A 743 -2.15 -3.65 27.60
N THR A 744 -1.96 -3.80 26.28
CA THR A 744 -3.07 -3.69 25.35
C THR A 744 -4.09 -4.78 25.65
N LYS A 745 -5.37 -4.50 25.39
CA LYS A 745 -6.40 -5.53 25.52
C LYS A 745 -6.16 -6.61 24.45
N ASP A 746 -6.62 -7.83 24.75
CA ASP A 746 -6.55 -8.95 23.81
C ASP A 746 -7.68 -8.88 22.76
N ASP A 747 -8.23 -7.70 22.54
CA ASP A 747 -9.32 -7.44 21.62
C ASP A 747 -8.76 -7.11 20.25
N TYR A 748 -9.16 -7.89 19.26
CA TYR A 748 -8.61 -7.82 17.92
C TYR A 748 -9.02 -6.60 17.11
N ILE A 749 -10.08 -5.91 17.52
CA ILE A 749 -10.71 -4.90 16.66
C ILE A 749 -9.99 -3.55 16.73
N CYS A 750 -9.55 -3.10 17.90
CA CYS A 750 -9.08 -1.72 18.07
C CYS A 750 -7.90 -1.53 19.03
N GLU A 751 -7.38 -2.58 19.67
CA GLU A 751 -6.54 -2.41 20.84
C GLU A 751 -5.17 -3.10 20.74
N GLN A 752 -4.61 -3.16 19.54
CA GLN A 752 -3.28 -3.72 19.30
C GLN A 752 -2.17 -2.68 19.45
N SER A 753 -2.53 -1.47 19.82
CA SER A 753 -1.61 -0.43 20.24
C SER A 753 -2.11 0.30 21.47
N MET A 754 -1.17 0.78 22.30
CA MET A 754 -1.45 1.72 23.37
C MET A 754 -0.74 3.03 23.13
N THR A 755 -1.26 4.12 23.69
CA THR A 755 -0.59 5.42 23.64
C THR A 755 -0.20 5.87 25.03
N VAL A 756 0.97 6.53 25.09
CA VAL A 756 1.53 7.17 26.26
C VAL A 756 1.84 8.62 25.90
N ASP A 757 1.00 9.55 26.32
CA ASP A 757 1.22 10.98 26.10
C ASP A 757 2.03 11.56 27.25
N ILE A 758 3.10 12.23 26.90
CA ILE A 758 4.03 12.88 27.84
C ILE A 758 4.01 14.37 27.54
N PRO A 759 3.11 15.15 28.20
CA PRO A 759 2.93 16.58 27.97
C PRO A 759 3.98 17.42 28.70
N VAL A 760 5.22 17.35 28.24
CA VAL A 760 6.33 18.16 28.77
C VAL A 760 6.02 19.64 28.61
N LYS A 761 6.18 20.44 29.68
CA LYS A 761 5.81 21.84 29.76
C LYS A 761 6.88 22.81 29.24
N ASP A 762 8.12 22.36 29.18
CA ASP A 762 9.24 23.16 28.75
C ASP A 762 9.81 22.66 27.39
N ASN A 763 10.73 23.45 26.84
CA ASN A 763 11.42 23.12 25.59
C ASN A 763 12.84 22.59 25.83
N LYS A 764 13.11 22.05 27.00
CA LYS A 764 14.42 21.44 27.30
C LYS A 764 14.44 20.00 26.82
N PRO A 765 15.61 19.45 26.49
CA PRO A 765 15.74 18.04 26.20
C PRO A 765 15.60 17.21 27.49
N HIS A 766 14.78 16.15 27.42
CA HIS A 766 14.58 15.21 28.51
C HIS A 766 14.74 13.78 27.97
N ARG A 767 15.32 12.89 28.79
CA ARG A 767 15.40 11.47 28.47
C ARG A 767 14.20 10.73 29.04
N ILE A 768 13.46 10.07 28.15
CA ILE A 768 12.36 9.18 28.52
C ILE A 768 12.81 7.76 28.28
N THR A 769 12.67 6.91 29.29
CA THR A 769 13.01 5.47 29.19
C THR A 769 11.79 4.62 29.52
N LEU A 770 11.49 3.67 28.65
CA LEU A 770 10.40 2.70 28.84
C LEU A 770 10.98 1.34 29.20
N TYR A 771 10.33 0.62 30.13
CA TYR A 771 10.70 -0.73 30.47
C TYR A 771 9.65 -1.74 30.04
N PHE A 772 10.07 -2.68 29.21
CA PHE A 772 9.27 -3.78 28.70
C PHE A 772 9.68 -5.09 29.34
N LEU A 773 8.70 -5.91 29.71
CA LEU A 773 8.91 -7.27 30.20
C LEU A 773 7.88 -8.23 29.61
N ASP A 774 8.36 -9.29 28.97
CA ASP A 774 7.56 -10.44 28.50
C ASP A 774 7.59 -11.53 29.57
N GLN A 775 6.82 -11.29 30.66
CA GLN A 775 6.88 -12.07 31.87
C GLN A 775 6.49 -13.55 31.67
N ASP A 776 5.49 -13.79 30.85
CA ASP A 776 4.92 -15.11 30.56
C ASP A 776 5.52 -15.79 29.32
N ASN A 777 6.60 -15.20 28.78
CA ASN A 777 7.29 -15.69 27.59
C ASN A 777 6.36 -15.91 26.36
N ALA A 778 5.40 -15.01 26.19
CA ALA A 778 4.43 -15.07 25.08
C ALA A 778 5.03 -14.73 23.71
N GLY A 779 6.33 -14.45 23.64
CA GLY A 779 7.03 -14.10 22.40
C GLY A 779 6.69 -12.71 21.89
N ARG A 780 6.38 -11.78 22.81
CA ARG A 780 6.00 -10.41 22.48
C ARG A 780 7.10 -9.68 21.70
N ARG A 781 6.68 -8.94 20.69
CA ARG A 781 7.49 -7.95 19.96
C ARG A 781 6.67 -6.70 19.78
N SER A 782 7.30 -5.55 19.93
CA SER A 782 6.64 -4.26 19.89
C SER A 782 7.39 -3.28 19.01
N ALA A 783 6.69 -2.31 18.46
CA ALA A 783 7.28 -1.19 17.72
C ALA A 783 6.77 0.13 18.30
N ILE A 784 7.67 1.05 18.58
CA ILE A 784 7.35 2.37 19.13
C ILE A 784 7.47 3.41 18.03
N GLU A 785 6.42 4.19 17.86
CA GLU A 785 6.42 5.43 17.09
C GLU A 785 6.34 6.61 18.04
N ILE A 786 7.05 7.69 17.73
CA ILE A 786 7.04 8.92 18.54
C ILE A 786 6.52 10.06 17.67
N PHE A 787 5.44 10.65 18.13
CA PHE A 787 4.81 11.80 17.48
C PHE A 787 4.95 13.06 18.34
N ASP A 788 5.09 14.18 17.70
CA ASP A 788 4.83 15.47 18.35
C ASP A 788 3.35 15.52 18.79
N LEU A 789 3.09 15.83 20.05
CA LEU A 789 1.75 15.75 20.61
C LEU A 789 0.80 16.82 20.02
N LYS A 790 1.33 17.94 19.58
CA LYS A 790 0.56 19.06 19.02
C LYS A 790 0.29 18.87 17.52
N THR A 791 1.34 18.64 16.75
CA THR A 791 1.24 18.53 15.28
C THR A 791 0.84 17.15 14.80
N LYS A 792 1.02 16.13 15.64
CA LYS A 792 0.85 14.70 15.31
C LYS A 792 1.83 14.19 14.25
N ASN A 793 2.86 14.95 13.97
CA ASN A 793 3.93 14.55 13.07
C ASN A 793 4.82 13.49 13.72
N LEU A 794 5.23 12.50 12.93
CA LEU A 794 6.22 11.50 13.32
C LEU A 794 7.58 12.20 13.44
N ILE A 795 8.22 12.10 14.61
CA ILE A 795 9.47 12.83 14.92
C ILE A 795 10.67 11.94 15.18
N ALA A 796 10.47 10.62 15.20
CA ALA A 796 11.54 9.65 15.44
C ALA A 796 11.46 8.48 14.43
N PRO A 797 12.60 7.85 14.12
CA PRO A 797 12.57 6.53 13.50
C PRO A 797 11.82 5.54 14.39
N MET A 798 11.10 4.60 13.78
CA MET A 798 10.39 3.56 14.52
C MET A 798 11.37 2.67 15.28
N ALA A 799 11.14 2.47 16.59
CA ALA A 799 11.94 1.61 17.43
C ALA A 799 11.33 0.20 17.50
N TYR A 800 12.08 -0.80 17.08
CA TYR A 800 11.65 -2.20 17.16
C TYR A 800 12.23 -2.88 18.40
N ILE A 801 11.35 -3.50 19.18
CA ILE A 801 11.69 -4.15 20.45
C ILE A 801 11.38 -5.63 20.35
N LYS A 802 12.40 -6.45 20.55
CA LYS A 802 12.32 -7.91 20.56
C LYS A 802 13.17 -8.48 21.68
N ASN A 803 12.89 -9.76 22.07
CA ASN A 803 13.68 -10.50 23.07
C ASN A 803 13.74 -9.76 24.40
N TYR A 804 12.59 -9.50 25.01
CA TYR A 804 12.52 -8.81 26.32
C TYR A 804 11.91 -9.67 27.43
N THR A 805 12.07 -11.00 27.35
CA THR A 805 11.75 -11.95 28.42
C THR A 805 12.60 -11.76 29.67
N GLN A 806 13.76 -11.10 29.53
CA GLN A 806 14.67 -10.74 30.63
C GLN A 806 14.54 -9.25 31.01
N GLY A 807 13.55 -8.55 30.47
CA GLY A 807 13.38 -7.11 30.58
C GLY A 807 14.24 -6.33 29.62
N LYS A 808 13.73 -5.19 29.19
CA LYS A 808 14.45 -4.30 28.27
C LYS A 808 14.03 -2.85 28.46
N TYR A 809 15.03 -1.96 28.63
CA TYR A 809 14.85 -0.52 28.63
C TYR A 809 15.05 0.02 27.22
N VAL A 810 14.22 0.99 26.83
CA VAL A 810 14.33 1.72 25.57
C VAL A 810 14.24 3.21 25.86
N SER A 811 15.29 3.95 25.50
CA SER A 811 15.43 5.36 25.87
C SER A 811 15.38 6.28 24.66
N PHE A 812 14.76 7.44 24.82
CA PHE A 812 14.62 8.49 23.81
C PHE A 812 14.96 9.83 24.43
N ASP A 813 15.67 10.68 23.69
CA ASP A 813 15.90 12.07 24.04
C ASP A 813 14.87 12.90 23.27
N ILE A 814 13.90 13.44 23.98
CA ILE A 814 12.78 14.21 23.42
C ILE A 814 12.93 15.70 23.78
N LYS A 815 12.25 16.53 23.01
CA LYS A 815 12.11 17.96 23.28
C LYS A 815 10.67 18.38 23.07
N GLY A 816 10.01 18.90 24.14
CA GLY A 816 8.61 19.26 24.11
C GLY A 816 7.66 18.05 24.28
N PRO A 817 6.35 18.26 24.17
CA PRO A 817 5.33 17.25 24.42
C PRO A 817 5.28 16.21 23.31
N VAL A 818 5.27 14.92 23.68
CA VAL A 818 5.26 13.80 22.74
C VAL A 818 4.17 12.79 23.04
N ARG A 819 3.72 12.07 21.99
CA ARG A 819 2.94 10.85 22.07
C ARG A 819 3.81 9.66 21.66
N LEU A 820 3.92 8.69 22.51
CA LEU A 820 4.47 7.37 22.19
C LEU A 820 3.31 6.46 21.84
N ARG A 821 3.32 5.89 20.63
CA ARG A 821 2.41 4.82 20.25
C ARG A 821 3.18 3.50 20.21
N ILE A 822 2.77 2.57 21.05
CA ILE A 822 3.42 1.28 21.22
C ILE A 822 2.54 0.23 20.55
N ASN A 823 3.01 -0.26 19.41
CA ASN A 823 2.27 -1.16 18.54
C ASN A 823 2.68 -2.61 18.80
N GLN A 824 1.73 -3.52 18.73
CA GLN A 824 1.99 -4.95 18.69
C GLN A 824 2.63 -5.31 17.32
N VAL A 825 3.65 -6.14 17.36
CA VAL A 825 4.20 -6.80 16.18
C VAL A 825 3.98 -8.31 16.29
N ARG A 826 4.21 -8.87 17.47
CA ARG A 826 4.00 -10.30 17.77
C ARG A 826 3.61 -10.51 19.21
N GLY A 827 3.17 -11.75 19.50
CA GLY A 827 2.67 -12.14 20.81
C GLY A 827 1.21 -11.74 20.98
N ILE A 828 0.70 -11.95 22.20
CA ILE A 828 -0.73 -11.76 22.48
C ILE A 828 -1.12 -10.29 22.68
N ASN A 829 -0.19 -9.44 23.11
CA ASN A 829 -0.41 -8.02 23.38
C ASN A 829 0.92 -7.28 23.57
N VAL A 830 0.86 -5.96 23.79
CA VAL A 830 1.98 -5.15 24.28
C VAL A 830 1.97 -5.16 25.80
N SER A 831 3.14 -5.17 26.44
CA SER A 831 3.28 -5.10 27.90
C SER A 831 4.36 -4.08 28.28
N LEU A 832 3.99 -3.04 29.04
CA LEU A 832 4.84 -1.95 29.50
C LEU A 832 4.76 -1.87 31.03
N SER A 833 5.91 -2.01 31.70
CA SER A 833 5.97 -2.05 33.17
C SER A 833 6.35 -0.71 33.82
N GLY A 834 7.05 0.17 33.12
CA GLY A 834 7.43 1.45 33.71
C GLY A 834 7.90 2.49 32.71
N VAL A 835 7.90 3.75 33.18
CA VAL A 835 8.45 4.93 32.48
C VAL A 835 9.36 5.67 33.45
N PHE A 836 10.52 6.09 32.96
CA PHE A 836 11.54 6.79 33.73
C PHE A 836 11.92 8.11 33.06
N PHE A 837 12.26 9.10 33.86
CA PHE A 837 12.59 10.45 33.43
C PHE A 837 13.96 10.82 33.94
N ASP A 838 14.84 11.26 33.06
CA ASP A 838 16.22 11.61 33.34
C ASP A 838 16.65 12.85 32.52
N GLN A 839 17.68 13.52 32.97
CA GLN A 839 18.32 14.60 32.21
C GLN A 839 19.10 14.03 31.00
N VAL A 840 19.04 14.74 29.90
CA VAL A 840 19.95 14.49 28.78
C VAL A 840 21.32 15.04 29.17
N LYS A 841 22.29 14.17 29.28
CA LYS A 841 23.68 14.51 29.61
C LYS A 841 24.41 15.13 28.42
#